data_8299220a62ef2ac9e052f213de6a3acd
#
_entry.id   8299220a62ef2ac9e052f213de6a3acd
#
_cell.length_a   1.000
_cell.length_b   1.000
_cell.length_c   1.000
_cell.angle_alpha   90.00
_cell.angle_beta   90.00
_cell.angle_gamma   90.00
#
_symmetry.space_group_name_H-M   'P 1'
#
loop_
_entity.id
_entity.type
_entity.pdbx_description
1 polymer ?
#
loop_
_entity_poly.entity_id
_entity_poly.type
_entity_poly.pdbx_seq_one_letter_code
_entity_poly.pdbx_strand_id
1 'polypeptide(L)'
;MKKQHLVLFVLLSFLVNLTNAQVERKNQLEDTYASYYSIERETIHLHLNKNVFILEEPVWFKAYIYNKDTNKPAINSTNIFVSLYDEKGKEIDKKLFFAQNGVVSGTMELSSAVTPGNYYLRAYTNWMNNFPEDESFTSLPIHVVNPYKEELEAFQDEETATPHDVQFLPEGGYAIENSNNTIGVKVSNLNQNESKIKGSIFDNNTTEVLTFETNSFGHGKFNLIYEKDKTYYAVYTINNKEEKTFLPKPKPTGFNITIDNYSNEKYTYINLKTNANTLELNKGKTYYLVINQNSKISVVNLDLNNLKTQNTIPVESANLVPGVNTIALFDDNSNPILERLIFNYQNINVASVNTNIKKVKDSITVNLKVNTQNNQNQLSQLSVSTLPNINITNASNADIMSSFLIHPYIKGQVQNASHYFKNVDRLKKYDLDLLLLTQGWSKYEWKNIKKGQLPVTYGFEVGLKIEGTFNRYAKKHRSNKTQMFSMTNGVNENTTIDQNTNTFVFDNYFLKDGAVINFSLYENDKAVPKVNPVIQTINGKRELMHAFKSKTKVIRKKSTQSDLRTAFKAYNIEKLDTVNLSYKKKKVVEKPLKHEKSYIANKYSNGIKIDSMIERTYFNISDLINANGFVVEDLAGTGFTRIKNRNPVTYLGSNEPILIIDNVNLGNNYDMLFNLTFEDIDEIYINTNGLGYGAAAAAGVIRIYRKDGSQSLEKIKLREYGDVVIKNGFSIEKKFYTPAYYFKSDDVLSEFACLDWASNITTNDLGMYTYKMKDSGLNDLVLVIQGFTSTGELISEIKTVKVDKNQ
;
A
#
# COMPACT_ATOMS: atom_id res chain seq x y z
N MET A 1 35.55 65.04 -20.75
CA MET A 1 34.21 64.68 -20.28
C MET A 1 33.46 63.65 -21.12
N LYS A 2 33.25 63.73 -22.45
CA LYS A 2 32.49 62.80 -23.27
C LYS A 2 32.97 61.31 -23.22
N LYS A 3 34.27 61.05 -23.15
CA LYS A 3 34.83 59.67 -23.07
C LYS A 3 34.60 59.03 -21.69
N GLN A 4 34.60 59.81 -20.60
CA GLN A 4 34.31 59.27 -19.24
C GLN A 4 32.83 58.88 -19.03
N HIS A 5 31.92 59.66 -19.64
CA HIS A 5 30.49 59.32 -19.59
C HIS A 5 30.17 58.13 -20.45
N LEU A 6 30.87 57.90 -21.59
CA LEU A 6 30.69 56.71 -22.41
C LEU A 6 31.17 55.45 -21.68
N VAL A 7 32.33 55.52 -21.00
CA VAL A 7 32.84 54.38 -20.19
C VAL A 7 31.91 54.06 -19.00
N LEU A 8 31.39 55.11 -18.33
CA LEU A 8 30.44 54.93 -17.23
C LEU A 8 29.13 54.33 -17.72
N PHE A 9 28.60 54.72 -18.87
CA PHE A 9 27.39 54.19 -19.47
C PHE A 9 27.57 52.72 -19.90
N VAL A 10 28.73 52.37 -20.49
CA VAL A 10 29.08 50.98 -20.84
C VAL A 10 29.24 50.14 -19.59
N LEU A 11 29.86 50.63 -18.53
CA LEU A 11 29.96 49.94 -17.24
C LEU A 11 28.60 49.77 -16.56
N LEU A 12 27.73 50.77 -16.59
CA LEU A 12 26.36 50.65 -16.08
C LEU A 12 25.52 49.66 -16.88
N SER A 13 25.60 49.66 -18.21
CA SER A 13 24.91 48.71 -19.06
C SER A 13 25.42 47.26 -18.87
N PHE A 14 26.72 47.07 -18.58
CA PHE A 14 27.30 45.77 -18.24
C PHE A 14 26.82 45.29 -16.87
N LEU A 15 26.72 46.15 -15.87
CA LEU A 15 26.18 45.86 -14.54
C LEU A 15 24.68 45.48 -14.61
N VAL A 16 23.87 46.19 -15.38
CA VAL A 16 22.45 45.88 -15.58
C VAL A 16 22.28 44.57 -16.31
N ASN A 17 23.10 44.22 -17.30
CA ASN A 17 23.08 42.94 -17.98
C ASN A 17 23.51 41.78 -17.09
N LEU A 18 24.48 41.97 -16.18
CA LEU A 18 24.90 40.96 -15.21
C LEU A 18 23.82 40.68 -14.19
N THR A 19 23.13 41.69 -13.67
CA THR A 19 22.01 41.48 -12.71
C THR A 19 20.82 40.82 -13.38
N ASN A 20 20.51 41.19 -14.63
CA ASN A 20 19.43 40.52 -15.39
C ASN A 20 19.76 39.05 -15.67
N ALA A 21 21.00 38.73 -16.06
CA ALA A 21 21.45 37.38 -16.30
C ALA A 21 21.39 36.49 -15.04
N GLN A 22 21.67 37.04 -13.86
CA GLN A 22 21.59 36.31 -12.58
C GLN A 22 20.14 36.04 -12.16
N VAL A 23 19.23 36.99 -12.36
CA VAL A 23 17.79 36.83 -12.12
C VAL A 23 17.22 35.81 -13.09
N GLU A 24 17.62 35.86 -14.35
CA GLU A 24 17.17 34.90 -15.36
C GLU A 24 17.61 33.48 -15.04
N ARG A 25 18.85 33.24 -14.60
CA ARG A 25 19.34 31.92 -14.19
C ARG A 25 18.64 31.38 -12.94
N LYS A 26 18.39 32.20 -11.96
CA LYS A 26 17.60 31.83 -10.77
C LYS A 26 16.22 31.39 -11.19
N ASN A 27 15.51 32.20 -11.97
CA ASN A 27 14.17 31.90 -12.47
C ASN A 27 14.17 30.60 -13.30
N GLN A 28 15.17 30.38 -14.13
CA GLN A 28 15.31 29.17 -14.94
C GLN A 28 15.46 27.91 -14.06
N LEU A 29 16.22 27.97 -12.94
CA LEU A 29 16.33 26.87 -11.99
C LEU A 29 14.98 26.56 -11.31
N GLU A 30 14.29 27.62 -10.87
CA GLU A 30 12.99 27.53 -10.22
C GLU A 30 11.94 26.97 -11.19
N ASP A 31 11.85 27.49 -12.42
CA ASP A 31 10.89 27.06 -13.44
C ASP A 31 11.13 25.61 -13.90
N THR A 32 12.38 25.25 -14.14
CA THR A 32 12.74 23.88 -14.54
C THR A 32 12.40 22.88 -13.45
N TYR A 33 12.70 23.23 -12.20
CA TYR A 33 12.37 22.39 -11.05
C TYR A 33 10.85 22.26 -10.88
N ALA A 34 10.11 23.37 -10.93
CA ALA A 34 8.66 23.40 -10.84
C ALA A 34 8.01 22.56 -11.97
N SER A 35 8.55 22.65 -13.19
CA SER A 35 8.10 21.87 -14.34
C SER A 35 8.28 20.36 -14.12
N TYR A 36 9.43 19.91 -13.57
CA TYR A 36 9.67 18.50 -13.27
C TYR A 36 8.73 17.95 -12.21
N TYR A 37 8.37 18.75 -11.22
CA TYR A 37 7.45 18.38 -10.14
C TYR A 37 5.99 18.85 -10.36
N SER A 38 5.63 19.25 -11.59
CA SER A 38 4.26 19.71 -11.91
C SER A 38 3.21 18.61 -11.84
N ILE A 39 3.63 17.35 -11.89
CA ILE A 39 2.75 16.17 -11.85
C ILE A 39 2.76 15.59 -10.45
N GLU A 40 1.56 15.42 -9.88
CA GLU A 40 1.41 14.89 -8.52
C GLU A 40 2.02 13.49 -8.37
N ARG A 41 2.56 13.20 -7.19
CA ARG A 41 3.23 11.94 -6.88
C ARG A 41 2.57 11.25 -5.70
N GLU A 42 2.25 9.98 -5.89
CA GLU A 42 1.70 9.13 -4.84
C GLU A 42 2.80 8.30 -4.17
N THR A 43 2.59 7.95 -2.92
CA THR A 43 3.38 6.94 -2.21
C THR A 43 2.43 6.06 -1.39
N ILE A 44 2.80 4.81 -1.16
CA ILE A 44 1.97 3.84 -0.43
C ILE A 44 2.73 3.30 0.76
N HIS A 45 2.05 3.24 1.90
CA HIS A 45 2.50 2.53 3.09
C HIS A 45 1.62 1.30 3.29
N LEU A 46 2.24 0.15 3.61
CA LEU A 46 1.56 -1.06 4.04
C LEU A 46 1.75 -1.24 5.55
N HIS A 47 0.67 -1.28 6.30
CA HIS A 47 0.66 -1.75 7.68
C HIS A 47 0.24 -3.22 7.68
N LEU A 48 1.12 -4.11 8.14
CA LEU A 48 0.87 -5.54 8.22
C LEU A 48 0.39 -5.93 9.63
N ASN A 49 -0.39 -6.99 9.72
CA ASN A 49 -0.78 -7.53 11.03
C ASN A 49 0.42 -8.05 11.84
N LYS A 50 1.46 -8.54 11.17
CA LYS A 50 2.77 -8.97 11.73
C LYS A 50 3.78 -9.10 10.60
N ASN A 51 5.02 -9.44 10.87
CA ASN A 51 6.07 -9.62 9.85
C ASN A 51 6.74 -11.01 9.84
N VAL A 52 6.42 -11.88 10.79
CA VAL A 52 6.80 -13.30 10.79
C VAL A 52 5.54 -14.15 10.71
N PHE A 53 5.48 -15.05 9.74
CA PHE A 53 4.33 -15.87 9.43
C PHE A 53 4.69 -17.34 9.48
N ILE A 54 3.72 -18.18 9.84
CA ILE A 54 3.81 -19.62 9.68
C ILE A 54 3.33 -19.97 8.26
N LEU A 55 3.85 -21.04 7.66
CA LEU A 55 3.36 -21.53 6.37
C LEU A 55 1.84 -21.63 6.34
N GLU A 56 1.26 -21.22 5.20
CA GLU A 56 -0.20 -21.22 4.95
C GLU A 56 -0.99 -20.16 5.72
N GLU A 57 -0.35 -19.36 6.58
CA GLU A 57 -1.02 -18.20 7.18
C GLU A 57 -1.22 -17.09 6.15
N PRO A 58 -2.37 -16.41 6.16
CA PRO A 58 -2.57 -15.22 5.34
C PRO A 58 -1.84 -14.00 5.92
N VAL A 59 -1.25 -13.20 5.05
CA VAL A 59 -0.70 -11.88 5.39
C VAL A 59 -1.84 -10.86 5.28
N TRP A 60 -2.23 -10.30 6.41
CA TRP A 60 -3.23 -9.24 6.47
C TRP A 60 -2.54 -7.88 6.42
N PHE A 61 -3.12 -6.95 5.66
CA PHE A 61 -2.56 -5.61 5.53
C PHE A 61 -3.64 -4.54 5.39
N LYS A 62 -3.25 -3.30 5.69
CA LYS A 62 -3.92 -2.09 5.23
C LYS A 62 -2.91 -1.24 4.47
N ALA A 63 -3.27 -0.85 3.25
CA ALA A 63 -2.52 0.10 2.45
C ALA A 63 -3.05 1.51 2.68
N TYR A 64 -2.15 2.46 2.79
CA TYR A 64 -2.40 3.89 2.90
C TYR A 64 -1.74 4.59 1.73
N ILE A 65 -2.52 5.27 0.91
CA ILE A 65 -2.06 5.97 -0.29
C ILE A 65 -2.00 7.48 0.03
N TYR A 66 -0.87 8.09 -0.23
CA TYR A 66 -0.59 9.46 0.20
C TYR A 66 -0.03 10.29 -0.96
N ASN A 67 -0.55 11.50 -1.13
CA ASN A 67 -0.06 12.48 -2.10
C ASN A 67 1.09 13.26 -1.47
N LYS A 68 2.27 13.20 -2.06
CA LYS A 68 3.51 13.78 -1.54
C LYS A 68 3.54 15.31 -1.57
N ASP A 69 2.78 15.92 -2.49
CA ASP A 69 2.78 17.39 -2.66
C ASP A 69 1.80 18.07 -1.71
N THR A 70 0.64 17.46 -1.50
CA THR A 70 -0.42 18.02 -0.64
C THR A 70 -0.34 17.53 0.81
N ASN A 71 0.43 16.48 1.08
CA ASN A 71 0.48 15.78 2.36
C ASN A 71 -0.90 15.33 2.85
N LYS A 72 -1.70 14.78 1.93
CA LYS A 72 -3.06 14.28 2.18
C LYS A 72 -3.25 12.88 1.59
N PRO A 73 -4.32 12.15 2.00
CA PRO A 73 -4.68 10.92 1.33
C PRO A 73 -4.84 11.12 -0.17
N ALA A 74 -4.24 10.26 -0.98
CA ALA A 74 -4.40 10.25 -2.44
C ALA A 74 -5.65 9.46 -2.81
N ILE A 75 -6.54 10.06 -3.60
CA ILE A 75 -7.85 9.49 -3.94
C ILE A 75 -8.05 9.25 -5.44
N ASN A 76 -7.08 9.67 -6.25
CA ASN A 76 -7.18 9.60 -7.73
C ASN A 76 -6.97 8.16 -8.26
N SER A 77 -6.15 7.37 -7.57
CA SER A 77 -5.96 5.94 -7.89
C SER A 77 -6.83 5.07 -7.00
N THR A 78 -7.73 4.29 -7.57
CA THR A 78 -8.52 3.30 -6.82
C THR A 78 -7.98 1.88 -6.97
N ASN A 79 -7.19 1.62 -8.00
CA ASN A 79 -6.62 0.32 -8.31
C ASN A 79 -5.25 0.17 -7.64
N ILE A 80 -5.20 -0.62 -6.56
CA ILE A 80 -3.97 -0.88 -5.83
C ILE A 80 -3.54 -2.32 -6.07
N PHE A 81 -2.38 -2.48 -6.70
CA PHE A 81 -1.76 -3.78 -6.89
C PHE A 81 -0.85 -4.09 -5.71
N VAL A 82 -1.01 -5.28 -5.15
CA VAL A 82 -0.10 -5.80 -4.11
C VAL A 82 0.49 -7.09 -4.61
N SER A 83 1.81 -7.15 -4.64
CA SER A 83 2.57 -8.30 -5.12
C SER A 83 3.48 -8.85 -4.03
N LEU A 84 3.60 -10.18 -3.99
CA LEU A 84 4.51 -10.93 -3.15
C LEU A 84 5.71 -11.40 -3.99
N TYR A 85 6.93 -11.07 -3.55
CA TYR A 85 8.18 -11.45 -4.20
C TYR A 85 9.02 -12.34 -3.30
N ASP A 86 9.78 -13.27 -3.89
CA ASP A 86 10.84 -14.00 -3.20
C ASP A 86 12.14 -13.16 -3.08
N GLU A 87 13.15 -13.70 -2.39
CA GLU A 87 14.45 -13.02 -2.22
C GLU A 87 15.19 -12.73 -3.53
N LYS A 88 14.89 -13.47 -4.59
CA LYS A 88 15.49 -13.30 -5.93
C LYS A 88 14.74 -12.28 -6.77
N GLY A 89 13.63 -11.74 -6.26
CA GLY A 89 12.80 -10.79 -6.97
C GLY A 89 11.83 -11.43 -7.96
N LYS A 90 11.57 -12.73 -7.84
CA LYS A 90 10.52 -13.40 -8.60
C LYS A 90 9.17 -13.10 -7.96
N GLU A 91 8.22 -12.61 -8.74
CA GLU A 91 6.84 -12.45 -8.30
C GLU A 91 6.16 -13.82 -8.10
N ILE A 92 5.64 -14.04 -6.89
CA ILE A 92 4.97 -15.28 -6.48
C ILE A 92 3.47 -15.17 -6.63
N ASP A 93 2.91 -14.02 -6.21
CA ASP A 93 1.48 -13.73 -6.30
C ASP A 93 1.24 -12.23 -6.49
N LYS A 94 0.15 -11.87 -7.15
CA LYS A 94 -0.28 -10.50 -7.39
C LYS A 94 -1.79 -10.41 -7.31
N LYS A 95 -2.28 -9.44 -6.55
CA LYS A 95 -3.71 -9.17 -6.42
C LYS A 95 -4.02 -7.70 -6.61
N LEU A 96 -5.22 -7.43 -7.12
CA LEU A 96 -5.79 -6.11 -7.27
C LEU A 96 -6.78 -5.83 -6.14
N PHE A 97 -6.66 -4.66 -5.50
CA PHE A 97 -7.51 -4.22 -4.40
C PHE A 97 -8.15 -2.87 -4.73
N PHE A 98 -9.39 -2.68 -4.27
CA PHE A 98 -10.14 -1.45 -4.49
C PHE A 98 -9.95 -0.50 -3.31
N ALA A 99 -9.26 0.63 -3.54
CA ALA A 99 -9.05 1.66 -2.54
C ALA A 99 -10.17 2.72 -2.55
N GLN A 100 -10.58 3.13 -1.36
CA GLN A 100 -11.50 4.25 -1.14
C GLN A 100 -10.90 5.22 -0.14
N ASN A 101 -11.01 6.52 -0.40
CA ASN A 101 -10.49 7.57 0.47
C ASN A 101 -8.99 7.39 0.81
N GLY A 102 -8.21 6.91 -0.15
CA GLY A 102 -6.77 6.69 0.03
C GLY A 102 -6.40 5.47 0.88
N VAL A 103 -7.32 4.53 1.14
CA VAL A 103 -7.02 3.32 1.91
C VAL A 103 -7.65 2.08 1.30
N VAL A 104 -7.03 0.94 1.54
CA VAL A 104 -7.62 -0.37 1.28
C VAL A 104 -7.06 -1.41 2.24
N SER A 105 -7.92 -2.32 2.70
CA SER A 105 -7.53 -3.51 3.45
C SER A 105 -7.54 -4.74 2.57
N GLY A 106 -6.63 -5.66 2.81
CA GLY A 106 -6.51 -6.85 1.98
C GLY A 106 -5.79 -8.00 2.63
N THR A 107 -5.70 -9.08 1.87
CA THR A 107 -5.07 -10.33 2.31
C THR A 107 -4.28 -10.95 1.16
N MET A 108 -3.03 -11.31 1.45
CA MET A 108 -2.21 -12.15 0.56
C MET A 108 -2.09 -13.54 1.17
N GLU A 109 -2.44 -14.56 0.40
CA GLU A 109 -2.32 -15.95 0.84
C GLU A 109 -0.89 -16.45 0.65
N LEU A 110 -0.32 -17.08 1.68
CA LEU A 110 0.92 -17.81 1.54
C LEU A 110 0.58 -19.21 1.03
N SER A 111 0.44 -19.34 -0.28
CA SER A 111 0.05 -20.59 -0.93
C SER A 111 1.11 -21.70 -0.74
N SER A 112 0.76 -22.93 -1.13
CA SER A 112 1.68 -24.08 -1.12
C SER A 112 2.96 -23.89 -1.96
N ALA A 113 3.01 -22.87 -2.82
CA ALA A 113 4.20 -22.49 -3.56
C ALA A 113 5.22 -21.69 -2.71
N VAL A 114 4.81 -21.20 -1.54
CA VAL A 114 5.65 -20.49 -0.59
C VAL A 114 6.41 -21.51 0.28
N THR A 115 7.71 -21.38 0.34
CA THR A 115 8.60 -22.18 1.20
C THR A 115 9.09 -21.32 2.38
N PRO A 116 9.63 -21.90 3.46
CA PRO A 116 10.27 -21.10 4.50
C PRO A 116 11.36 -20.19 3.95
N GLY A 117 11.41 -18.94 4.40
CA GLY A 117 12.38 -17.95 3.93
C GLY A 117 11.87 -16.53 3.99
N ASN A 118 12.62 -15.61 3.40
CA ASN A 118 12.27 -14.21 3.32
C ASN A 118 11.48 -13.91 2.04
N TYR A 119 10.45 -13.10 2.19
CA TYR A 119 9.60 -12.61 1.10
C TYR A 119 9.37 -11.11 1.27
N TYR A 120 8.85 -10.47 0.22
CA TYR A 120 8.68 -9.03 0.18
C TYR A 120 7.33 -8.68 -0.41
N LEU A 121 6.55 -7.87 0.31
CA LEU A 121 5.32 -7.27 -0.22
C LEU A 121 5.60 -5.90 -0.81
N ARG A 122 5.06 -5.64 -1.99
CA ARG A 122 5.09 -4.33 -2.65
C ARG A 122 3.67 -3.92 -3.04
N ALA A 123 3.32 -2.67 -2.74
CA ALA A 123 2.06 -2.08 -3.17
C ALA A 123 2.33 -0.92 -4.14
N TYR A 124 1.55 -0.81 -5.20
CA TYR A 124 1.72 0.24 -6.22
C TYR A 124 0.42 0.51 -6.98
N THR A 125 0.38 1.67 -7.65
CA THR A 125 -0.64 2.06 -8.62
C THR A 125 -0.06 2.08 -10.02
N ASN A 126 -0.91 2.06 -11.04
CA ASN A 126 -0.45 2.25 -12.41
C ASN A 126 0.20 3.63 -12.63
N TRP A 127 -0.33 4.66 -11.96
CA TRP A 127 0.19 6.03 -12.00
C TRP A 127 1.65 6.15 -11.56
N MET A 128 2.06 5.38 -10.57
CA MET A 128 3.42 5.38 -10.03
C MET A 128 4.48 4.96 -11.07
N ASN A 129 4.11 4.25 -12.13
CA ASN A 129 5.02 3.87 -13.21
C ASN A 129 5.54 5.07 -14.03
N ASN A 130 4.94 6.26 -13.90
CA ASN A 130 5.46 7.48 -14.52
C ASN A 130 6.73 8.02 -13.86
N PHE A 131 7.08 7.54 -12.65
CA PHE A 131 8.15 8.10 -11.82
C PHE A 131 9.25 7.06 -11.54
N PRO A 132 10.12 6.73 -12.50
CA PRO A 132 11.13 5.69 -12.36
C PRO A 132 12.16 5.97 -11.25
N GLU A 133 12.34 7.23 -10.85
CA GLU A 133 13.20 7.61 -9.75
C GLU A 133 12.51 7.48 -8.39
N ASP A 134 11.19 7.42 -8.38
CA ASP A 134 10.38 7.28 -7.18
C ASP A 134 10.32 5.81 -6.73
N GLU A 135 11.48 5.17 -6.54
CA GLU A 135 11.57 3.82 -5.97
C GLU A 135 11.05 3.74 -4.52
N SER A 136 10.13 4.61 -4.16
CA SER A 136 9.54 4.70 -2.83
C SER A 136 8.58 3.56 -2.51
N PHE A 137 8.56 2.53 -3.35
CA PHE A 137 7.90 1.27 -3.04
C PHE A 137 8.74 0.53 -2.02
N THR A 138 8.49 0.81 -0.77
CA THR A 138 9.06 0.03 0.30
C THR A 138 8.62 -1.40 0.13
N SER A 139 9.56 -2.24 -0.30
CA SER A 139 9.38 -3.67 -0.20
C SER A 139 9.39 -4.00 1.28
N LEU A 140 8.23 -4.31 1.84
CA LEU A 140 8.14 -4.73 3.23
C LEU A 140 8.57 -6.19 3.35
N PRO A 141 9.65 -6.48 4.10
CA PRO A 141 10.09 -7.83 4.31
C PRO A 141 9.11 -8.57 5.24
N ILE A 142 8.80 -9.79 4.88
CA ILE A 142 8.16 -10.77 5.75
C ILE A 142 9.02 -12.01 5.81
N HIS A 143 8.92 -12.73 6.91
CA HIS A 143 9.62 -13.97 7.11
C HIS A 143 8.62 -15.11 7.30
N VAL A 144 8.79 -16.21 6.55
CA VAL A 144 7.91 -17.38 6.64
C VAL A 144 8.69 -18.53 7.26
N VAL A 145 8.12 -19.13 8.29
CA VAL A 145 8.71 -20.25 9.02
C VAL A 145 7.87 -21.53 8.86
N ASN A 146 8.54 -22.66 8.87
CA ASN A 146 7.88 -23.96 8.98
C ASN A 146 8.00 -24.46 10.41
N PRO A 147 6.89 -24.53 11.18
CA PRO A 147 6.95 -24.97 12.58
C PRO A 147 7.26 -26.44 12.75
N TYR A 148 7.15 -27.24 11.67
CA TYR A 148 7.25 -28.70 11.71
C TYR A 148 8.61 -29.25 11.33
N LYS A 149 9.53 -28.42 10.84
CA LYS A 149 10.87 -28.85 10.41
C LYS A 149 11.96 -28.34 11.34
N GLU A 150 13.03 -29.15 11.45
CA GLU A 150 14.27 -28.83 12.19
C GLU A 150 15.00 -27.59 11.65
N GLU A 151 14.53 -27.02 10.55
CA GLU A 151 15.03 -25.79 9.91
C GLU A 151 14.95 -24.54 10.80
N LEU A 152 14.26 -24.59 11.93
CA LEU A 152 14.30 -23.53 12.94
C LEU A 152 15.72 -23.32 13.52
N GLU A 153 16.61 -24.33 13.40
CA GLU A 153 18.02 -24.18 13.82
C GLU A 153 18.89 -23.49 12.78
N ALA A 154 18.64 -23.72 11.49
CA ALA A 154 19.38 -23.08 10.40
C ALA A 154 19.23 -21.54 10.40
N PHE A 155 18.17 -21.01 11.00
CA PHE A 155 17.98 -19.57 11.19
C PHE A 155 18.97 -18.93 12.17
N GLN A 156 19.60 -19.72 13.01
CA GLN A 156 20.54 -19.20 14.01
C GLN A 156 21.95 -19.03 13.42
N ASP A 157 22.28 -19.74 12.33
CA ASP A 157 23.65 -19.87 11.85
C ASP A 157 23.92 -19.35 10.43
N GLU A 158 22.91 -18.99 9.63
CA GLU A 158 23.13 -18.19 8.43
C GLU A 158 23.30 -16.69 8.72
N GLU A 159 24.03 -16.36 9.73
CA GLU A 159 24.96 -15.23 9.63
C GLU A 159 26.08 -15.66 8.64
N THR A 160 25.73 -15.90 7.37
CA THR A 160 26.73 -15.75 6.32
C THR A 160 27.22 -14.32 6.48
N ALA A 161 28.40 -14.21 7.06
CA ALA A 161 29.06 -12.95 7.35
C ALA A 161 29.17 -12.17 6.04
N THR A 162 28.12 -11.42 5.70
CA THR A 162 28.24 -10.39 4.68
C THR A 162 29.31 -9.46 5.21
N PRO A 163 30.43 -9.32 4.50
CA PRO A 163 31.54 -8.52 5.00
C PRO A 163 31.02 -7.13 5.39
N HIS A 164 31.47 -6.66 6.54
CA HIS A 164 31.15 -5.30 6.95
C HIS A 164 31.69 -4.33 5.92
N ASP A 165 30.88 -3.34 5.54
CA ASP A 165 31.30 -2.26 4.66
C ASP A 165 31.38 -0.98 5.48
N VAL A 166 32.60 -0.47 5.67
CA VAL A 166 32.86 0.77 6.39
C VAL A 166 33.22 1.87 5.39
N GLN A 167 32.37 2.87 5.31
CA GLN A 167 32.50 3.99 4.38
C GLN A 167 32.76 5.30 5.12
N PHE A 168 33.67 6.09 4.59
CA PHE A 168 33.95 7.46 5.03
C PHE A 168 33.46 8.43 3.97
N LEU A 169 32.45 9.21 4.30
CA LEU A 169 31.63 9.99 3.36
C LEU A 169 31.75 11.48 3.70
N PRO A 170 32.49 12.29 2.93
CA PRO A 170 32.53 13.74 3.14
C PRO A 170 31.15 14.37 3.02
N GLU A 171 30.77 15.21 3.96
CA GLU A 171 29.50 15.95 3.93
C GLU A 171 29.43 16.86 2.72
N GLY A 172 28.36 16.73 1.91
CA GLY A 172 28.19 17.41 0.63
C GLY A 172 28.81 16.70 -0.56
N GLY A 173 29.49 15.52 -0.36
CA GLY A 173 29.94 14.63 -1.42
C GLY A 173 31.44 14.56 -1.67
N TYR A 174 32.24 15.57 -1.25
CA TYR A 174 33.71 15.54 -1.32
C TYR A 174 34.36 16.44 -0.27
N ALA A 175 35.59 16.15 0.08
CA ALA A 175 36.43 16.97 0.96
C ALA A 175 37.29 17.94 0.16
N ILE A 176 37.74 19.02 0.79
CA ILE A 176 38.65 20.02 0.22
C ILE A 176 39.85 20.25 1.12
N GLU A 177 41.03 20.51 0.51
CA GLU A 177 42.26 20.82 1.23
C GLU A 177 42.16 22.12 2.01
N ASN A 178 42.84 22.21 3.13
CA ASN A 178 42.94 23.39 4.00
C ASN A 178 41.60 24.00 4.39
N SER A 179 40.60 23.11 4.59
CA SER A 179 39.31 23.50 5.12
C SER A 179 38.86 22.45 6.14
N ASN A 180 38.04 22.85 7.10
CA ASN A 180 37.46 21.93 8.07
C ASN A 180 36.29 21.15 7.45
N ASN A 181 36.56 19.89 7.08
CA ASN A 181 35.57 18.98 6.48
C ASN A 181 34.89 18.15 7.56
N THR A 182 33.59 17.93 7.43
CA THR A 182 32.86 16.91 8.20
C THR A 182 32.84 15.62 7.40
N ILE A 183 33.27 14.52 8.01
CA ILE A 183 33.31 13.19 7.39
C ILE A 183 32.31 12.31 8.13
N GLY A 184 31.30 11.83 7.44
CA GLY A 184 30.37 10.83 7.93
C GLY A 184 31.01 9.44 7.91
N VAL A 185 30.69 8.64 8.91
CA VAL A 185 31.05 7.23 9.00
C VAL A 185 29.80 6.40 8.87
N LYS A 186 29.81 5.44 7.96
CA LYS A 186 28.73 4.48 7.75
C LYS A 186 29.26 3.08 7.81
N VAL A 187 28.71 2.28 8.72
CA VAL A 187 29.01 0.86 8.83
C VAL A 187 27.75 0.08 8.44
N SER A 188 27.86 -0.73 7.41
CA SER A 188 26.77 -1.60 6.95
C SER A 188 26.97 -3.02 7.48
N ASN A 189 25.88 -3.77 7.62
CA ASN A 189 25.88 -5.17 8.08
C ASN A 189 26.39 -5.36 9.52
N LEU A 190 26.14 -4.41 10.43
CA LEU A 190 26.44 -4.59 11.84
C LEU A 190 25.61 -5.73 12.43
N ASN A 191 26.29 -6.62 13.13
CA ASN A 191 25.65 -7.70 13.88
C ASN A 191 24.93 -7.12 15.12
N GLN A 192 23.87 -7.76 15.58
CA GLN A 192 23.10 -7.31 16.75
C GLN A 192 23.95 -7.19 18.05
N ASN A 193 25.10 -7.86 18.10
CA ASN A 193 26.01 -7.83 19.23
C ASN A 193 27.02 -6.69 19.16
N GLU A 194 27.18 -6.03 18.02
CA GLU A 194 28.08 -4.90 17.81
C GLU A 194 27.29 -3.59 17.85
N SER A 195 27.24 -3.00 19.03
CA SER A 195 26.42 -1.79 19.23
C SER A 195 27.08 -0.51 18.70
N LYS A 196 28.41 -0.46 18.61
CA LYS A 196 29.17 0.74 18.23
C LYS A 196 30.57 0.38 17.73
N ILE A 197 31.05 1.06 16.71
CA ILE A 197 32.40 0.95 16.22
C ILE A 197 33.19 2.17 16.68
N LYS A 198 34.39 1.91 17.24
CA LYS A 198 35.37 2.94 17.60
C LYS A 198 36.61 2.75 16.76
N GLY A 199 37.24 3.87 16.38
CA GLY A 199 38.49 3.85 15.64
C GLY A 199 39.24 5.17 15.75
N SER A 200 40.45 5.16 15.19
CA SER A 200 41.36 6.29 15.15
C SER A 200 41.72 6.63 13.69
N ILE A 201 41.91 7.90 13.41
CA ILE A 201 42.38 8.40 12.13
C ILE A 201 43.86 8.73 12.24
N PHE A 202 44.64 8.21 11.29
CA PHE A 202 46.07 8.41 11.19
C PHE A 202 46.44 9.15 9.89
N ASP A 203 47.51 9.93 9.94
CA ASP A 203 48.17 10.47 8.74
C ASP A 203 49.19 9.48 8.14
N ASN A 204 49.79 9.85 6.99
CA ASN A 204 50.82 9.01 6.33
C ASN A 204 52.10 8.85 7.16
N ASN A 205 52.31 9.64 8.21
CA ASN A 205 53.40 9.54 9.15
C ASN A 205 53.05 8.64 10.35
N THR A 206 51.97 7.91 10.30
CA THR A 206 51.45 7.08 11.41
C THR A 206 51.13 7.85 12.68
N THR A 207 50.91 9.15 12.58
CA THR A 207 50.47 9.99 13.69
C THR A 207 48.95 9.92 13.84
N GLU A 208 48.51 9.58 15.05
CA GLU A 208 47.05 9.63 15.35
C GLU A 208 46.57 11.09 15.38
N VAL A 209 45.59 11.40 14.53
CA VAL A 209 45.05 12.76 14.37
C VAL A 209 43.79 12.99 15.23
N LEU A 210 42.92 11.97 15.28
CA LEU A 210 41.68 12.02 16.03
C LEU A 210 41.08 10.63 16.17
N THR A 211 40.07 10.51 17.05
CA THR A 211 39.26 9.29 17.20
C THR A 211 37.83 9.54 16.70
N PHE A 212 37.13 8.45 16.36
CA PHE A 212 35.71 8.48 16.00
C PHE A 212 34.93 7.35 16.66
N GLU A 213 33.61 7.54 16.77
CA GLU A 213 32.67 6.54 17.26
C GLU A 213 31.38 6.60 16.44
N THR A 214 30.75 5.44 16.19
CA THR A 214 29.41 5.38 15.61
C THR A 214 28.33 5.21 16.67
N ASN A 215 27.09 5.56 16.34
CA ASN A 215 25.93 5.16 17.13
C ASN A 215 25.59 3.67 16.94
N SER A 216 24.55 3.18 17.63
CA SER A 216 24.09 1.78 17.53
C SER A 216 23.54 1.37 16.16
N PHE A 217 23.36 2.32 15.24
CA PHE A 217 22.94 2.08 13.85
C PHE A 217 24.11 2.12 12.86
N GLY A 218 25.35 2.21 13.35
CA GLY A 218 26.53 2.27 12.52
C GLY A 218 26.81 3.62 11.86
N HIS A 219 26.20 4.70 12.37
CA HIS A 219 26.40 6.05 11.83
C HIS A 219 27.21 6.91 12.81
N GLY A 220 28.19 7.64 12.28
CA GLY A 220 28.99 8.57 13.05
C GLY A 220 29.49 9.73 12.20
N LYS A 221 30.18 10.70 12.79
CA LYS A 221 30.88 11.77 12.07
C LYS A 221 32.05 12.32 12.89
N PHE A 222 33.03 12.85 12.17
CA PHE A 222 34.14 13.59 12.75
C PHE A 222 34.54 14.74 11.83
N ASN A 223 35.32 15.70 12.36
CA ASN A 223 35.84 16.80 11.58
C ASN A 223 37.32 16.60 11.30
N LEU A 224 37.76 16.86 10.05
CA LEU A 224 39.13 16.72 9.63
C LEU A 224 39.56 17.88 8.69
N ILE A 225 40.71 18.48 8.99
CA ILE A 225 41.38 19.38 8.07
C ILE A 225 42.40 18.56 7.27
N TYR A 226 42.19 18.45 5.97
CA TYR A 226 43.12 17.78 5.07
C TYR A 226 44.28 18.73 4.75
N GLU A 227 45.45 18.42 5.27
CA GLU A 227 46.68 19.13 4.90
C GLU A 227 47.12 18.70 3.50
N LYS A 228 47.72 19.64 2.77
CA LYS A 228 48.29 19.37 1.45
C LYS A 228 49.37 18.26 1.56
N ASP A 229 49.39 17.38 0.57
CA ASP A 229 50.36 16.27 0.45
C ASP A 229 50.30 15.20 1.56
N LYS A 230 49.26 15.26 2.44
CA LYS A 230 48.99 14.19 3.41
C LYS A 230 47.83 13.26 2.94
N THR A 231 47.98 11.98 3.27
CA THR A 231 46.91 10.98 3.13
C THR A 231 46.51 10.51 4.52
N TYR A 232 45.22 10.19 4.63
CA TYR A 232 44.63 9.80 5.92
C TYR A 232 44.00 8.42 5.78
N TYR A 233 44.06 7.64 6.87
CA TYR A 233 43.40 6.36 6.96
C TYR A 233 42.83 6.13 8.36
N ALA A 234 41.76 5.36 8.42
CA ALA A 234 41.11 4.91 9.65
C ALA A 234 41.62 3.53 10.03
N VAL A 235 41.85 3.30 11.31
CA VAL A 235 42.03 1.98 11.93
C VAL A 235 40.91 1.78 12.93
N TYR A 236 40.21 0.66 12.84
CA TYR A 236 39.07 0.34 13.69
C TYR A 236 38.96 -1.16 13.91
N THR A 237 38.28 -1.56 14.97
CA THR A 237 38.06 -2.97 15.31
C THR A 237 36.62 -3.36 15.02
N ILE A 238 36.45 -4.43 14.24
CA ILE A 238 35.14 -5.03 13.95
C ILE A 238 35.26 -6.56 14.03
N ASN A 239 34.33 -7.22 14.70
CA ASN A 239 34.42 -8.67 14.99
C ASN A 239 35.76 -9.12 15.61
N ASN A 240 36.31 -8.34 16.56
CA ASN A 240 37.62 -8.55 17.16
C ASN A 240 38.80 -8.56 16.17
N LYS A 241 38.61 -8.05 14.96
CA LYS A 241 39.67 -7.95 13.95
C LYS A 241 39.94 -6.48 13.66
N GLU A 242 41.17 -6.08 13.65
CA GLU A 242 41.62 -4.77 13.25
C GLU A 242 41.59 -4.64 11.72
N GLU A 243 40.93 -3.57 11.25
CA GLU A 243 40.79 -3.26 9.84
C GLU A 243 41.30 -1.84 9.56
N LYS A 244 41.77 -1.62 8.32
CA LYS A 244 42.31 -0.36 7.84
C LYS A 244 41.61 0.10 6.58
N THR A 245 41.11 1.35 6.56
CA THR A 245 40.46 1.95 5.37
C THR A 245 40.98 3.34 5.12
N PHE A 246 41.35 3.64 3.85
CA PHE A 246 41.79 4.98 3.46
C PHE A 246 40.61 5.94 3.35
N LEU A 247 40.80 7.17 3.83
CA LEU A 247 39.85 8.22 3.65
C LEU A 247 39.83 8.76 2.21
N PRO A 248 38.70 9.28 1.73
CA PRO A 248 38.61 9.91 0.40
C PRO A 248 39.66 11.03 0.24
N LYS A 249 40.31 11.10 -0.92
CA LYS A 249 41.27 12.16 -1.24
C LYS A 249 40.53 13.50 -1.37
N PRO A 250 41.05 14.59 -0.77
CA PRO A 250 40.44 15.90 -0.90
C PRO A 250 40.69 16.49 -2.29
N LYS A 251 39.83 17.41 -2.71
CA LYS A 251 40.08 18.28 -3.88
C LYS A 251 40.88 19.50 -3.44
N PRO A 252 41.77 20.05 -4.30
CA PRO A 252 42.53 21.24 -3.96
C PRO A 252 41.66 22.52 -3.88
N THR A 253 40.51 22.52 -4.56
CA THR A 253 39.53 23.61 -4.57
C THR A 253 38.11 23.08 -4.55
N GLY A 254 37.16 23.89 -4.06
CA GLY A 254 35.74 23.56 -3.98
C GLY A 254 35.07 24.16 -2.74
N PHE A 255 33.89 23.67 -2.47
CA PHE A 255 33.13 24.02 -1.28
C PHE A 255 32.80 22.77 -0.50
N ASN A 256 32.76 22.86 0.81
CA ASN A 256 32.12 21.86 1.64
C ASN A 256 30.99 22.51 2.45
N ILE A 257 30.11 21.66 2.99
CA ILE A 257 28.95 22.10 3.76
C ILE A 257 28.92 21.33 5.07
N THR A 258 28.50 22.01 6.13
CA THR A 258 28.13 21.37 7.39
C THR A 258 26.81 21.96 7.85
N ILE A 259 25.86 21.11 8.19
CA ILE A 259 24.52 21.56 8.59
C ILE A 259 24.25 21.16 10.04
N ASP A 260 23.71 22.11 10.80
CA ASP A 260 23.22 21.89 12.16
C ASP A 260 21.73 22.27 12.21
N ASN A 261 20.88 21.26 12.23
CA ASN A 261 19.42 21.38 12.30
C ASN A 261 18.85 20.73 13.58
N TYR A 262 19.68 20.41 14.55
CA TYR A 262 19.29 19.71 15.79
C TYR A 262 19.71 20.46 17.06
N SER A 263 20.60 21.44 16.98
CA SER A 263 21.05 22.21 18.14
C SER A 263 20.13 23.36 18.52
N ASN A 264 19.39 23.89 17.55
CA ASN A 264 18.46 25.01 17.72
C ASN A 264 17.10 24.66 17.12
N GLU A 265 16.03 24.94 17.84
CA GLU A 265 14.70 24.63 17.36
C GLU A 265 14.18 25.61 16.30
N LYS A 266 14.59 26.88 16.40
CA LYS A 266 14.12 27.94 15.51
C LYS A 266 14.90 28.04 14.21
N TYR A 267 16.22 27.73 14.23
CA TYR A 267 17.10 27.91 13.10
C TYR A 267 17.83 26.63 12.73
N THR A 268 17.91 26.41 11.43
CA THR A 268 18.85 25.49 10.80
C THR A 268 20.06 26.31 10.31
N TYR A 269 21.26 25.95 10.77
CA TYR A 269 22.49 26.64 10.38
C TYR A 269 23.18 25.90 9.25
N ILE A 270 23.32 26.58 8.11
CA ILE A 270 24.07 26.10 6.94
C ILE A 270 25.45 26.72 6.98
N ASN A 271 26.46 25.93 7.29
CA ASN A 271 27.85 26.39 7.33
C ASN A 271 28.52 26.02 5.99
N LEU A 272 28.65 27.00 5.11
CA LEU A 272 29.38 26.88 3.85
C LEU A 272 30.85 27.21 4.09
N LYS A 273 31.75 26.27 3.77
CA LYS A 273 33.17 26.37 3.97
C LYS A 273 33.92 26.17 2.65
N THR A 274 35.07 26.85 2.54
CA THR A 274 35.93 26.76 1.35
C THR A 274 37.38 27.10 1.74
N ASN A 275 38.29 27.12 0.80
CA ASN A 275 39.67 27.59 1.00
C ASN A 275 39.97 28.85 0.18
N ALA A 276 41.08 29.52 0.50
CA ALA A 276 41.47 30.75 -0.14
C ALA A 276 41.64 30.63 -1.66
N ASN A 277 42.20 29.49 -2.12
CA ASN A 277 42.39 29.23 -3.56
C ASN A 277 41.04 29.19 -4.31
N THR A 278 40.05 28.62 -3.71
CA THR A 278 38.70 28.57 -4.32
C THR A 278 38.08 29.95 -4.47
N LEU A 279 38.20 30.82 -3.45
CA LEU A 279 37.66 32.17 -3.48
C LEU A 279 38.36 32.99 -4.57
N GLU A 280 39.67 32.88 -4.69
CA GLU A 280 40.43 33.63 -5.71
C GLU A 280 40.06 33.19 -7.13
N LEU A 281 39.99 31.87 -7.38
CA LEU A 281 39.64 31.30 -8.69
C LEU A 281 38.21 31.60 -9.14
N ASN A 282 37.32 31.91 -8.22
CA ASN A 282 35.91 32.15 -8.50
C ASN A 282 35.44 33.56 -8.19
N LYS A 283 36.38 34.50 -8.05
CA LYS A 283 36.09 35.91 -7.81
C LYS A 283 35.17 36.46 -8.89
N GLY A 284 34.14 37.18 -8.49
CA GLY A 284 33.14 37.76 -9.39
C GLY A 284 32.04 36.82 -9.90
N LYS A 285 32.06 35.53 -9.52
CA LYS A 285 31.00 34.61 -9.84
C LYS A 285 29.88 34.61 -8.79
N THR A 286 28.68 34.24 -9.23
CA THR A 286 27.52 34.02 -8.34
C THR A 286 27.17 32.55 -8.30
N TYR A 287 27.04 32.01 -7.12
CA TYR A 287 26.59 30.66 -6.89
C TYR A 287 25.15 30.65 -6.35
N TYR A 288 24.49 29.51 -6.36
CA TYR A 288 23.11 29.44 -5.93
C TYR A 288 22.97 28.36 -4.86
N LEU A 289 22.51 28.79 -3.68
CA LEU A 289 22.07 27.82 -2.62
C LEU A 289 20.62 27.48 -2.85
N VAL A 290 20.35 26.22 -3.10
CA VAL A 290 19.01 25.71 -3.41
C VAL A 290 18.54 24.85 -2.25
N ILE A 291 17.34 25.13 -1.75
CA ILE A 291 16.65 24.32 -0.74
C ILE A 291 15.36 23.83 -1.36
N ASN A 292 15.16 22.53 -1.39
CA ASN A 292 14.01 21.97 -2.08
C ASN A 292 13.47 20.68 -1.44
N GLN A 293 12.16 20.46 -1.63
CA GLN A 293 11.46 19.20 -1.39
C GLN A 293 10.23 19.14 -2.29
N ASN A 294 10.01 18.03 -3.01
CA ASN A 294 8.88 17.86 -3.94
C ASN A 294 8.71 19.09 -4.84
N SER A 295 7.50 19.66 -4.95
CA SER A 295 7.21 20.86 -5.76
C SER A 295 7.73 22.18 -5.16
N LYS A 296 8.32 22.16 -3.97
CA LYS A 296 8.81 23.37 -3.29
C LYS A 296 10.29 23.58 -3.53
N ILE A 297 10.64 24.78 -3.94
CA ILE A 297 12.03 25.20 -4.16
C ILE A 297 12.24 26.64 -3.65
N SER A 298 13.39 26.89 -3.10
CA SER A 298 13.88 28.22 -2.75
C SER A 298 15.32 28.37 -3.22
N VAL A 299 15.64 29.45 -3.94
CA VAL A 299 16.97 29.72 -4.48
C VAL A 299 17.51 31.02 -3.91
N VAL A 300 18.66 30.93 -3.28
CA VAL A 300 19.38 32.07 -2.69
C VAL A 300 20.66 32.33 -3.47
N ASN A 301 20.85 33.54 -3.95
CA ASN A 301 22.09 33.97 -4.63
C ASN A 301 23.22 34.13 -3.62
N LEU A 302 24.39 33.59 -3.92
CA LEU A 302 25.62 33.73 -3.16
C LEU A 302 26.67 34.45 -3.99
N ASP A 303 26.93 35.73 -3.71
CA ASP A 303 28.01 36.47 -4.34
C ASP A 303 29.35 36.10 -3.69
N LEU A 304 30.24 35.49 -4.45
CA LEU A 304 31.52 35.00 -3.95
C LEU A 304 32.50 36.14 -3.57
N ASN A 305 32.28 37.37 -4.02
CA ASN A 305 33.08 38.50 -3.57
C ASN A 305 32.86 38.81 -2.07
N ASN A 306 31.70 38.47 -1.55
CA ASN A 306 31.28 38.71 -0.16
C ASN A 306 31.52 37.51 0.74
N LEU A 307 31.89 36.31 0.21
CA LEU A 307 32.13 35.14 1.00
C LEU A 307 33.52 35.11 1.65
N LYS A 308 33.54 34.61 2.87
CA LYS A 308 34.76 34.23 3.59
C LYS A 308 35.03 32.75 3.43
N THR A 309 36.17 32.26 3.89
CA THR A 309 36.48 30.84 3.93
C THR A 309 35.49 30.02 4.75
N GLN A 310 34.75 30.67 5.65
CA GLN A 310 33.66 30.09 6.41
C GLN A 310 32.49 31.09 6.53
N ASN A 311 31.29 30.66 6.16
CA ASN A 311 30.09 31.47 6.18
C ASN A 311 28.96 30.66 6.82
N THR A 312 28.24 31.26 7.73
CA THR A 312 27.06 30.65 8.36
C THR A 312 25.80 31.37 7.86
N ILE A 313 24.89 30.59 7.30
CA ILE A 313 23.61 31.07 6.75
C ILE A 313 22.53 30.51 7.67
N PRO A 314 21.86 31.30 8.53
CA PRO A 314 20.74 30.86 9.33
C PRO A 314 19.48 30.80 8.44
N VAL A 315 18.79 29.68 8.48
CA VAL A 315 17.48 29.48 7.85
C VAL A 315 16.46 29.21 8.95
N GLU A 316 15.38 29.97 9.00
CA GLU A 316 14.31 29.65 9.94
C GLU A 316 13.71 28.27 9.61
N SER A 317 13.72 27.38 10.60
CA SER A 317 13.23 26.00 10.40
C SER A 317 11.74 25.96 10.03
N ALA A 318 10.97 26.98 10.42
CA ALA A 318 9.57 27.13 10.02
C ALA A 318 9.37 27.36 8.50
N ASN A 319 10.40 27.86 7.81
CA ASN A 319 10.39 28.10 6.35
C ASN A 319 10.82 26.87 5.55
N LEU A 320 11.30 25.81 6.22
CA LEU A 320 11.61 24.54 5.61
C LEU A 320 10.36 23.67 5.54
N VAL A 321 10.26 22.87 4.49
CA VAL A 321 9.15 21.92 4.37
C VAL A 321 9.29 20.83 5.45
N PRO A 322 8.19 20.37 6.11
CA PRO A 322 8.25 19.25 7.03
C PRO A 322 8.80 17.98 6.37
N GLY A 323 9.65 17.22 7.08
CA GLY A 323 10.31 16.04 6.54
C GLY A 323 11.68 16.32 5.90
N VAL A 324 12.11 15.50 4.96
CA VAL A 324 13.43 15.58 4.34
C VAL A 324 13.50 16.72 3.32
N ASN A 325 14.39 17.67 3.56
CA ASN A 325 14.75 18.72 2.61
C ASN A 325 16.13 18.44 2.00
N THR A 326 16.33 18.80 0.76
CA THR A 326 17.60 18.77 0.07
C THR A 326 18.18 20.17 0.06
N ILE A 327 19.43 20.33 0.49
CA ILE A 327 20.22 21.56 0.40
C ILE A 327 21.34 21.31 -0.58
N ALA A 328 21.39 22.08 -1.66
CA ALA A 328 22.38 21.93 -2.72
C ALA A 328 23.04 23.27 -3.07
N LEU A 329 24.32 23.24 -3.42
CA LEU A 329 25.01 24.37 -3.96
C LEU A 329 25.25 24.18 -5.46
N PHE A 330 24.95 25.22 -6.24
CA PHE A 330 25.14 25.24 -7.69
C PHE A 330 26.17 26.27 -8.06
N ASP A 331 26.95 25.93 -9.09
CA ASP A 331 27.90 26.87 -9.68
C ASP A 331 27.21 27.95 -10.56
N ASP A 332 27.97 28.86 -11.11
CA ASP A 332 27.52 29.92 -12.00
C ASP A 332 26.93 29.42 -13.33
N ASN A 333 27.10 28.14 -13.65
CA ASN A 333 26.51 27.45 -14.81
C ASN A 333 25.28 26.58 -14.43
N SER A 334 24.78 26.75 -13.22
CA SER A 334 23.66 25.96 -12.69
C SER A 334 23.94 24.45 -12.62
N ASN A 335 25.21 24.04 -12.40
CA ASN A 335 25.56 22.67 -12.12
C ASN A 335 25.61 22.42 -10.61
N PRO A 336 25.01 21.31 -10.09
CA PRO A 336 25.11 20.98 -8.69
C PRO A 336 26.54 20.56 -8.34
N ILE A 337 27.11 21.14 -7.30
CA ILE A 337 28.49 20.89 -6.86
C ILE A 337 28.56 20.16 -5.52
N LEU A 338 27.56 20.32 -4.66
CA LEU A 338 27.38 19.57 -3.43
C LEU A 338 25.89 19.47 -3.08
N GLU A 339 25.57 18.47 -2.27
CA GLU A 339 24.21 18.22 -1.81
C GLU A 339 24.19 17.59 -0.41
N ARG A 340 23.21 17.95 0.40
CA ARG A 340 23.00 17.46 1.76
C ARG A 340 21.52 17.33 2.08
N LEU A 341 21.12 16.18 2.57
CA LEU A 341 19.77 15.93 3.06
C LEU A 341 19.66 16.27 4.54
N ILE A 342 18.61 16.97 4.92
CA ILE A 342 18.27 17.28 6.31
C ILE A 342 16.82 16.92 6.59
N PHE A 343 16.48 16.73 7.86
CA PHE A 343 15.10 16.47 8.28
C PHE A 343 14.57 17.63 9.11
N ASN A 344 13.46 18.23 8.67
CA ASN A 344 12.78 19.24 9.46
C ASN A 344 11.62 18.62 10.24
N TYR A 345 11.73 18.67 11.58
CA TYR A 345 10.70 18.19 12.50
C TYR A 345 9.57 19.18 12.76
N GLN A 346 9.76 20.44 12.37
CA GLN A 346 8.73 21.46 12.59
C GLN A 346 7.55 21.26 11.65
N ASN A 347 6.36 21.56 12.16
CA ASN A 347 5.12 21.52 11.39
C ASN A 347 4.81 20.16 10.75
N ILE A 348 5.40 19.05 11.25
CA ILE A 348 4.96 17.73 10.85
C ILE A 348 3.52 17.55 11.32
N ASN A 349 2.65 17.22 10.39
CA ASN A 349 1.23 17.05 10.64
C ASN A 349 0.98 15.67 11.24
N VAL A 350 0.85 15.57 12.55
CA VAL A 350 0.66 14.31 13.29
C VAL A 350 -0.53 14.39 14.24
N ALA A 351 -1.23 13.28 14.39
CA ALA A 351 -2.26 13.12 15.39
C ALA A 351 -1.89 11.98 16.34
N SER A 352 -2.39 12.05 17.58
CA SER A 352 -2.21 11.02 18.59
C SER A 352 -3.49 10.23 18.84
N VAL A 353 -3.37 9.03 19.43
CA VAL A 353 -4.53 8.19 19.75
C VAL A 353 -4.55 7.88 21.23
N ASN A 354 -5.59 8.30 21.94
CA ASN A 354 -5.86 7.81 23.28
C ASN A 354 -6.55 6.45 23.21
N THR A 355 -6.07 5.48 23.98
CA THR A 355 -6.61 4.14 24.03
C THR A 355 -7.11 3.82 25.42
N ASN A 356 -8.30 3.24 25.51
CA ASN A 356 -8.84 2.69 26.74
C ASN A 356 -9.33 1.26 26.49
N ILE A 357 -8.89 0.34 27.33
CA ILE A 357 -9.22 -1.08 27.24
C ILE A 357 -10.06 -1.50 28.43
N LYS A 358 -11.13 -2.24 28.16
CA LYS A 358 -11.97 -2.82 29.19
C LYS A 358 -12.25 -4.27 28.89
N LYS A 359 -11.92 -5.16 29.84
CA LYS A 359 -12.28 -6.58 29.74
C LYS A 359 -13.75 -6.77 30.18
N VAL A 360 -14.52 -7.49 29.39
CA VAL A 360 -15.91 -7.87 29.69
C VAL A 360 -16.08 -9.33 29.32
N LYS A 361 -16.13 -10.19 30.35
CA LYS A 361 -16.17 -11.66 30.18
C LYS A 361 -15.02 -12.17 29.31
N ASP A 362 -15.34 -12.82 28.19
CA ASP A 362 -14.38 -13.42 27.25
C ASP A 362 -13.97 -12.46 26.12
N SER A 363 -14.27 -11.17 26.26
CA SER A 363 -13.94 -10.16 25.26
C SER A 363 -13.26 -8.95 25.87
N ILE A 364 -12.42 -8.30 25.06
CA ILE A 364 -11.75 -7.04 25.37
C ILE A 364 -12.38 -5.98 24.47
N THR A 365 -12.91 -4.93 25.07
CA THR A 365 -13.39 -3.74 24.36
C THR A 365 -12.25 -2.73 24.29
N VAL A 366 -11.92 -2.29 23.09
CA VAL A 366 -10.90 -1.28 22.80
C VAL A 366 -11.58 0.00 22.33
N ASN A 367 -11.39 1.08 23.08
CA ASN A 367 -11.87 2.41 22.71
C ASN A 367 -10.68 3.25 22.25
N LEU A 368 -10.81 3.82 21.07
CA LEU A 368 -9.82 4.71 20.45
C LEU A 368 -10.40 6.11 20.35
N LYS A 369 -9.58 7.12 20.66
CA LYS A 369 -9.89 8.52 20.39
C LYS A 369 -8.68 9.19 19.75
N VAL A 370 -8.84 9.65 18.53
CA VAL A 370 -7.86 10.44 17.80
C VAL A 370 -7.89 11.88 18.30
N ASN A 371 -6.72 12.43 18.60
CA ASN A 371 -6.53 13.82 18.98
C ASN A 371 -5.66 14.48 17.91
N THR A 372 -6.21 15.42 17.17
CA THR A 372 -5.54 16.23 16.16
C THR A 372 -4.80 17.41 16.78
N GLN A 373 -3.81 17.97 16.08
CA GLN A 373 -3.04 19.11 16.57
C GLN A 373 -3.91 20.33 16.88
N ASN A 374 -4.94 20.57 16.08
CA ASN A 374 -5.84 21.70 16.22
C ASN A 374 -7.08 21.39 17.08
N ASN A 375 -7.10 20.25 17.78
CA ASN A 375 -8.26 19.77 18.54
C ASN A 375 -9.58 19.74 17.72
N GLN A 376 -9.49 19.71 16.39
CA GLN A 376 -10.64 19.55 15.52
C GLN A 376 -10.95 18.07 15.37
N ASN A 377 -12.20 17.70 15.61
CA ASN A 377 -12.63 16.33 15.35
C ASN A 377 -12.64 16.05 13.86
N GLN A 378 -11.98 14.99 13.44
CA GLN A 378 -11.84 14.62 12.03
C GLN A 378 -12.01 13.12 11.85
N LEU A 379 -12.57 12.74 10.71
CA LEU A 379 -12.59 11.36 10.28
C LEU A 379 -11.14 10.87 10.11
N SER A 380 -10.85 9.73 10.68
CA SER A 380 -9.52 9.12 10.61
C SER A 380 -9.63 7.68 10.14
N GLN A 381 -8.72 7.28 9.28
CA GLN A 381 -8.57 5.91 8.80
C GLN A 381 -7.44 5.24 9.57
N LEU A 382 -7.75 4.21 10.34
CA LEU A 382 -6.80 3.51 11.20
C LEU A 382 -6.76 2.02 10.91
N SER A 383 -5.65 1.41 11.28
CA SER A 383 -5.53 -0.03 11.49
C SER A 383 -4.80 -0.31 12.79
N VAL A 384 -5.20 -1.36 13.47
CA VAL A 384 -4.60 -1.79 14.75
C VAL A 384 -4.22 -3.25 14.65
N SER A 385 -2.93 -3.53 14.85
CA SER A 385 -2.44 -4.87 15.13
C SER A 385 -2.32 -5.05 16.63
N THR A 386 -2.92 -6.11 17.17
CA THR A 386 -2.80 -6.46 18.59
C THR A 386 -1.90 -7.67 18.73
N LEU A 387 -0.81 -7.50 19.43
CA LEU A 387 0.27 -8.48 19.57
C LEU A 387 0.53 -8.80 21.05
N PRO A 388 1.07 -9.98 21.37
CA PRO A 388 1.65 -10.25 22.68
C PRO A 388 2.82 -9.31 22.97
N ASN A 389 3.02 -8.93 24.25
CA ASN A 389 4.06 -7.96 24.62
C ASN A 389 5.49 -8.41 24.26
N ILE A 390 5.74 -9.72 24.21
CA ILE A 390 7.06 -10.31 23.92
C ILE A 390 7.24 -10.61 22.43
N ASN A 391 6.26 -10.28 21.59
CA ASN A 391 6.27 -10.69 20.19
C ASN A 391 7.49 -10.12 19.43
N ILE A 392 8.28 -11.01 18.84
CA ILE A 392 9.47 -10.70 18.02
C ILE A 392 9.08 -9.89 16.80
N THR A 393 7.85 -10.07 16.32
CA THR A 393 7.33 -9.41 15.13
C THR A 393 7.10 -7.91 15.32
N ASN A 394 7.22 -7.40 16.57
CA ASN A 394 7.12 -5.97 16.89
C ASN A 394 8.24 -5.13 16.27
N ALA A 395 9.30 -5.76 15.79
CA ALA A 395 10.41 -5.08 15.15
C ALA A 395 10.10 -4.70 13.69
N SER A 396 8.91 -4.18 13.41
CA SER A 396 8.64 -3.58 12.11
C SER A 396 9.59 -2.40 11.90
N ASN A 397 10.47 -2.52 10.93
CA ASN A 397 11.44 -1.48 10.62
C ASN A 397 10.82 -0.29 9.87
N ALA A 398 9.59 -0.42 9.40
CA ALA A 398 8.88 0.63 8.69
C ALA A 398 7.59 1.00 9.41
N ASP A 399 7.40 2.28 9.62
CA ASP A 399 6.14 2.85 10.06
C ASP A 399 5.63 3.88 9.03
N ILE A 400 4.41 4.33 9.16
CA ILE A 400 3.79 5.26 8.22
C ILE A 400 4.54 6.59 8.16
N MET A 401 5.14 7.04 9.28
CA MET A 401 5.92 8.28 9.34
C MET A 401 7.17 8.17 8.45
N SER A 402 7.96 7.11 8.64
CA SER A 402 9.16 6.89 7.83
C SER A 402 8.83 6.64 6.37
N SER A 403 7.74 5.92 6.09
CA SER A 403 7.30 5.60 4.73
C SER A 403 6.92 6.84 3.93
N PHE A 404 6.38 7.89 4.59
CA PHE A 404 5.97 9.10 3.89
C PHE A 404 6.98 10.25 4.02
N LEU A 405 7.74 10.32 5.11
CA LEU A 405 8.61 11.48 5.39
C LEU A 405 10.10 11.24 5.13
N ILE A 406 10.57 9.98 5.03
CA ILE A 406 12.00 9.67 4.83
C ILE A 406 12.22 8.84 3.57
N HIS A 407 11.63 7.65 3.48
CA HIS A 407 11.89 6.69 2.38
C HIS A 407 11.69 7.26 0.96
N PRO A 408 10.72 8.17 0.70
CA PRO A 408 10.55 8.75 -0.62
C PRO A 408 11.75 9.60 -1.11
N TYR A 409 12.64 10.00 -0.23
CA TYR A 409 13.69 10.98 -0.52
C TYR A 409 15.11 10.42 -0.49
N ILE A 410 15.32 9.24 0.11
CA ILE A 410 16.64 8.64 0.28
C ILE A 410 16.84 7.42 -0.61
N LYS A 411 18.09 7.10 -0.95
CA LYS A 411 18.46 5.89 -1.72
C LYS A 411 18.66 4.66 -0.84
N GLY A 412 19.06 4.87 0.41
CA GLY A 412 19.35 3.81 1.37
C GLY A 412 18.12 3.39 2.17
N GLN A 413 18.34 2.41 3.03
CA GLN A 413 17.32 1.90 3.94
C GLN A 413 17.46 2.54 5.32
N VAL A 414 16.33 2.64 6.04
CA VAL A 414 16.27 3.13 7.40
C VAL A 414 16.04 1.94 8.31
N GLN A 415 17.02 1.63 9.14
CA GLN A 415 16.86 0.63 10.19
C GLN A 415 16.09 1.23 11.37
N ASN A 416 15.18 0.43 11.95
CA ASN A 416 14.40 0.83 13.13
C ASN A 416 13.79 2.24 13.01
N ALA A 417 13.05 2.47 11.93
CA ALA A 417 12.55 3.78 11.53
C ALA A 417 11.69 4.47 12.60
N SER A 418 10.97 3.70 13.43
CA SER A 418 10.16 4.23 14.53
C SER A 418 11.02 4.93 15.61
N HIS A 419 12.33 4.64 15.71
CA HIS A 419 13.26 5.31 16.63
C HIS A 419 13.25 6.82 16.45
N TYR A 420 13.20 7.29 15.20
CA TYR A 420 13.33 8.71 14.86
C TYR A 420 12.06 9.53 15.12
N PHE A 421 10.92 8.86 15.36
CA PHE A 421 9.62 9.55 15.51
C PHE A 421 8.99 9.39 16.88
N LYS A 422 9.47 8.44 17.70
CA LYS A 422 8.93 8.19 19.02
C LYS A 422 9.71 8.97 20.09
N ASN A 423 9.02 9.82 20.89
CA ASN A 423 9.65 10.62 21.95
C ASN A 423 10.90 11.36 21.46
N VAL A 424 10.70 12.18 20.43
CA VAL A 424 11.80 12.89 19.73
C VAL A 424 12.50 13.86 20.68
N ASP A 425 13.78 13.61 20.91
CA ASP A 425 14.70 14.47 21.63
C ASP A 425 15.87 14.91 20.73
N ARG A 426 16.80 15.68 21.29
CA ARG A 426 17.97 16.16 20.54
C ARG A 426 18.86 15.02 20.04
N LEU A 427 18.99 13.94 20.80
CA LEU A 427 19.83 12.80 20.41
C LEU A 427 19.24 12.07 19.19
N LYS A 428 17.93 11.85 19.17
CA LYS A 428 17.24 11.24 18.04
C LYS A 428 17.25 12.11 16.78
N LYS A 429 17.14 13.44 16.96
CA LYS A 429 17.35 14.39 15.86
C LYS A 429 18.77 14.28 15.29
N TYR A 430 19.78 14.16 16.17
CA TYR A 430 21.16 13.94 15.77
C TYR A 430 21.37 12.59 15.09
N ASP A 431 20.78 11.50 15.59
CA ASP A 431 20.86 10.18 14.96
C ASP A 431 20.28 10.20 13.55
N LEU A 432 19.14 10.89 13.34
CA LEU A 432 18.58 11.06 11.99
C LEU A 432 19.46 11.93 11.09
N ASP A 433 20.09 12.97 11.64
CA ASP A 433 21.07 13.79 10.90
C ASP A 433 22.28 12.94 10.44
N LEU A 434 22.80 12.06 11.31
CA LEU A 434 23.87 11.12 10.94
C LEU A 434 23.43 10.16 9.83
N LEU A 435 22.23 9.62 9.93
CA LEU A 435 21.66 8.78 8.86
C LEU A 435 21.64 9.53 7.53
N LEU A 436 21.07 10.74 7.50
CA LEU A 436 20.90 11.53 6.28
C LEU A 436 22.24 12.01 5.71
N LEU A 437 23.21 12.35 6.57
CA LEU A 437 24.57 12.68 6.17
C LEU A 437 25.21 11.55 5.38
N THR A 438 25.00 10.30 5.81
CA THR A 438 25.59 9.11 5.21
C THR A 438 24.80 8.53 4.03
N GLN A 439 23.67 9.15 3.60
CA GLN A 439 22.96 8.74 2.39
C GLN A 439 23.60 9.26 1.10
N GLY A 440 24.50 10.25 1.17
CA GLY A 440 25.10 10.90 0.02
C GLY A 440 24.10 11.84 -0.69
N TRP A 441 24.05 11.77 -2.02
CA TRP A 441 23.13 12.58 -2.82
C TRP A 441 21.69 12.09 -2.72
N SER A 442 20.75 12.99 -2.90
CA SER A 442 19.33 12.69 -2.93
C SER A 442 18.98 11.64 -4.00
N LYS A 443 17.81 11.08 -3.88
CA LYS A 443 17.27 10.14 -4.84
C LYS A 443 17.07 10.76 -6.23
N TYR A 444 16.71 12.05 -6.27
CA TYR A 444 16.40 12.78 -7.49
C TYR A 444 17.65 13.42 -8.09
N GLU A 445 18.03 12.96 -9.28
CA GLU A 445 19.22 13.44 -9.95
C GLU A 445 18.92 14.70 -10.76
N TRP A 446 19.69 15.76 -10.53
CA TRP A 446 19.51 17.04 -11.23
C TRP A 446 19.62 16.94 -12.76
N LYS A 447 20.35 15.95 -13.29
CA LYS A 447 20.38 15.72 -14.74
C LYS A 447 18.99 15.34 -15.30
N ASN A 448 18.12 14.71 -14.48
CA ASN A 448 16.76 14.35 -14.87
C ASN A 448 15.80 15.52 -14.60
N ILE A 449 15.97 16.24 -13.48
CA ILE A 449 15.21 17.46 -13.18
C ILE A 449 15.38 18.50 -14.29
N LYS A 450 16.59 18.68 -14.81
CA LYS A 450 16.89 19.60 -15.93
C LYS A 450 16.17 19.25 -17.24
N LYS A 451 15.61 18.06 -17.40
CA LYS A 451 14.79 17.72 -18.57
C LYS A 451 13.38 18.34 -18.52
N GLY A 452 12.99 18.92 -17.38
CA GLY A 452 11.68 19.51 -17.17
C GLY A 452 10.58 18.48 -16.98
N GLN A 453 9.37 18.81 -17.43
CA GLN A 453 8.18 17.99 -17.19
C GLN A 453 8.34 16.54 -17.67
N LEU A 454 7.99 15.60 -16.81
CA LEU A 454 7.97 14.18 -17.13
C LEU A 454 6.80 13.85 -18.07
N PRO A 455 7.01 12.96 -19.06
CA PRO A 455 5.91 12.47 -19.88
C PRO A 455 4.96 11.60 -19.03
N VAL A 456 3.66 11.83 -19.16
CA VAL A 456 2.63 10.99 -18.55
C VAL A 456 2.25 9.87 -19.52
N THR A 457 2.70 8.67 -19.25
CA THR A 457 2.40 7.46 -20.03
C THR A 457 1.31 6.62 -19.37
N TYR A 458 1.29 6.58 -18.05
CA TYR A 458 0.39 5.76 -17.27
C TYR A 458 -0.65 6.65 -16.59
N GLY A 459 -1.94 6.42 -16.88
CA GLY A 459 -3.04 7.18 -16.27
C GLY A 459 -3.39 6.71 -14.86
N PHE A 460 -4.12 7.53 -14.12
CA PHE A 460 -4.86 7.08 -12.95
C PHE A 460 -5.89 6.03 -13.39
N GLU A 461 -6.04 4.99 -12.60
CA GLU A 461 -7.01 3.94 -12.86
C GLU A 461 -8.10 3.94 -11.80
N VAL A 462 -9.34 4.00 -12.28
CA VAL A 462 -10.54 3.94 -11.45
C VAL A 462 -11.36 2.73 -11.89
N GLY A 463 -11.40 1.69 -11.06
CA GLY A 463 -12.13 0.47 -11.39
C GLY A 463 -11.49 -0.35 -12.53
N LEU A 464 -12.22 -1.34 -13.00
CA LEU A 464 -11.82 -2.21 -14.11
C LEU A 464 -12.26 -1.63 -15.43
N LYS A 465 -11.39 -1.76 -16.42
CA LYS A 465 -11.71 -1.58 -17.83
C LYS A 465 -11.85 -2.95 -18.49
N ILE A 466 -13.06 -3.25 -18.93
CA ILE A 466 -13.42 -4.53 -19.54
C ILE A 466 -13.56 -4.29 -21.03
N GLU A 467 -12.71 -4.94 -21.81
CA GLU A 467 -12.81 -4.96 -23.25
C GLU A 467 -13.26 -6.32 -23.73
N GLY A 468 -14.15 -6.33 -24.68
CA GLY A 468 -14.64 -7.55 -25.25
C GLY A 468 -14.90 -7.46 -26.74
N THR A 469 -14.98 -8.62 -27.36
CA THR A 469 -15.39 -8.79 -28.74
C THR A 469 -16.30 -9.99 -28.85
N PHE A 470 -17.27 -9.89 -29.77
CA PHE A 470 -18.04 -11.05 -30.14
C PHE A 470 -17.40 -11.72 -31.33
N ASN A 471 -17.64 -13.04 -31.48
CA ASN A 471 -17.16 -13.81 -32.60
C ASN A 471 -17.79 -13.32 -33.93
N ARG A 472 -17.54 -14.04 -35.05
CA ARG A 472 -18.05 -13.70 -36.39
C ARG A 472 -19.57 -13.50 -36.51
N TYR A 473 -20.31 -13.93 -35.47
CA TYR A 473 -21.76 -13.80 -35.43
C TYR A 473 -22.21 -12.35 -35.29
N ALA A 474 -21.48 -11.54 -34.55
CA ALA A 474 -21.76 -10.10 -34.40
C ALA A 474 -21.73 -9.33 -35.72
N LYS A 475 -20.76 -9.60 -36.58
CA LYS A 475 -20.67 -9.00 -37.91
C LYS A 475 -21.85 -9.37 -38.81
N LYS A 476 -22.36 -10.60 -38.72
CA LYS A 476 -23.49 -11.08 -39.46
C LYS A 476 -24.79 -10.34 -39.08
N HIS A 477 -24.97 -10.07 -37.80
CA HIS A 477 -26.19 -9.47 -37.26
C HIS A 477 -26.17 -7.94 -37.24
N ARG A 478 -25.09 -7.27 -37.70
CA ARG A 478 -24.93 -5.80 -37.68
C ARG A 478 -25.31 -5.15 -36.32
N SER A 479 -25.07 -5.88 -35.27
CA SER A 479 -25.37 -5.42 -33.93
C SER A 479 -24.49 -4.26 -33.53
N ASN A 480 -25.05 -3.25 -32.88
CA ASN A 480 -24.34 -2.05 -32.42
C ASN A 480 -24.40 -1.85 -30.94
N LYS A 481 -25.00 -2.76 -30.20
CA LYS A 481 -25.22 -2.61 -28.74
C LYS A 481 -24.97 -3.91 -28.04
N THR A 482 -24.28 -3.82 -26.87
CA THR A 482 -24.12 -4.93 -25.94
C THR A 482 -24.50 -4.51 -24.53
N GLN A 483 -25.02 -5.45 -23.77
CA GLN A 483 -25.38 -5.28 -22.35
C GLN A 483 -24.47 -6.14 -21.50
N MET A 484 -23.99 -5.56 -20.42
CA MET A 484 -23.34 -6.24 -19.30
C MET A 484 -24.33 -6.32 -18.15
N PHE A 485 -24.63 -7.54 -17.70
CA PHE A 485 -25.64 -7.78 -16.69
C PHE A 485 -25.17 -8.76 -15.61
N SER A 486 -25.42 -8.43 -14.36
CA SER A 486 -25.26 -9.34 -13.23
C SER A 486 -26.07 -8.86 -12.04
N MET A 487 -27.08 -9.61 -11.65
CA MET A 487 -27.87 -9.29 -10.45
C MET A 487 -27.03 -9.38 -9.17
N THR A 488 -26.20 -10.39 -9.06
CA THR A 488 -25.38 -10.62 -7.86
C THR A 488 -24.35 -9.53 -7.64
N ASN A 489 -23.90 -8.89 -8.73
CA ASN A 489 -22.91 -7.80 -8.71
C ASN A 489 -23.55 -6.41 -8.90
N GLY A 490 -24.88 -6.32 -9.00
CA GLY A 490 -25.59 -5.05 -9.18
C GLY A 490 -25.30 -4.32 -10.48
N VAL A 491 -25.00 -5.08 -11.55
CA VAL A 491 -24.61 -4.52 -12.85
C VAL A 491 -25.74 -4.68 -13.85
N ASN A 492 -26.11 -3.59 -14.54
CA ASN A 492 -27.05 -3.59 -15.66
C ASN A 492 -26.74 -2.38 -16.56
N GLU A 493 -25.78 -2.57 -17.46
CA GLU A 493 -25.24 -1.47 -18.26
C GLU A 493 -25.13 -1.84 -19.73
N ASN A 494 -25.28 -0.84 -20.58
CA ASN A 494 -25.21 -0.99 -22.02
C ASN A 494 -24.06 -0.17 -22.60
N THR A 495 -23.40 -0.69 -23.62
CA THR A 495 -22.41 0.06 -24.41
C THR A 495 -22.59 -0.22 -25.90
N THR A 496 -21.99 0.63 -26.73
CA THR A 496 -21.97 0.45 -28.18
C THR A 496 -20.78 -0.40 -28.61
N ILE A 497 -20.96 -1.11 -29.73
CA ILE A 497 -19.89 -1.90 -30.34
C ILE A 497 -19.30 -1.06 -31.49
N ASP A 498 -17.99 -0.90 -31.49
CA ASP A 498 -17.27 -0.32 -32.62
C ASP A 498 -17.39 -1.27 -33.83
N GLN A 499 -18.02 -0.80 -34.88
CA GLN A 499 -18.29 -1.60 -36.06
C GLN A 499 -17.03 -1.92 -36.87
N ASN A 500 -15.97 -1.14 -36.75
CA ASN A 500 -14.71 -1.36 -37.45
C ASN A 500 -13.87 -2.46 -36.79
N THR A 501 -13.75 -2.38 -35.47
CA THR A 501 -12.93 -3.31 -34.66
C THR A 501 -13.75 -4.49 -34.14
N ASN A 502 -15.06 -4.37 -34.09
CA ASN A 502 -15.99 -5.30 -33.46
C ASN A 502 -15.71 -5.47 -31.95
N THR A 503 -15.24 -4.42 -31.32
CA THR A 503 -14.93 -4.38 -29.87
C THR A 503 -15.94 -3.52 -29.13
N PHE A 504 -16.11 -3.83 -27.85
CA PHE A 504 -16.85 -3.00 -26.91
C PHE A 504 -16.04 -2.81 -25.64
N VAL A 505 -16.31 -1.72 -24.94
CA VAL A 505 -15.61 -1.36 -23.70
C VAL A 505 -16.63 -0.97 -22.64
N PHE A 506 -16.45 -1.52 -21.45
CA PHE A 506 -17.05 -1.06 -20.19
C PHE A 506 -15.94 -0.56 -19.30
N ASP A 507 -16.05 0.66 -18.78
CA ASP A 507 -15.00 1.33 -18.01
C ASP A 507 -15.49 1.68 -16.60
N ASN A 508 -14.56 1.71 -15.63
CA ASN A 508 -14.81 2.10 -14.23
C ASN A 508 -15.72 1.13 -13.44
N TYR A 509 -15.60 -0.18 -13.67
CA TYR A 509 -16.40 -1.19 -12.94
C TYR A 509 -15.66 -1.79 -11.75
N PHE A 510 -16.38 -2.01 -10.65
CA PHE A 510 -15.84 -2.57 -9.42
C PHE A 510 -16.26 -4.04 -9.25
N LEU A 511 -15.77 -4.89 -10.13
CA LEU A 511 -16.07 -6.32 -10.12
C LEU A 511 -15.01 -7.13 -9.39
N LYS A 512 -15.48 -8.05 -8.58
CA LYS A 512 -14.61 -8.99 -7.85
C LYS A 512 -14.00 -10.01 -8.80
N ASP A 513 -12.83 -10.50 -8.46
CA ASP A 513 -12.24 -11.63 -9.16
C ASP A 513 -13.15 -12.86 -9.03
N GLY A 514 -13.38 -13.56 -10.14
CA GLY A 514 -14.32 -14.67 -10.22
C GLY A 514 -15.79 -14.28 -10.30
N ALA A 515 -16.13 -12.99 -10.39
CA ALA A 515 -17.52 -12.57 -10.62
C ALA A 515 -18.05 -13.11 -11.94
N VAL A 516 -19.26 -13.68 -11.93
CA VAL A 516 -19.94 -14.13 -13.16
C VAL A 516 -20.81 -13.02 -13.70
N ILE A 517 -20.55 -12.64 -14.91
CA ILE A 517 -21.23 -11.57 -15.64
C ILE A 517 -21.80 -12.11 -16.94
N ASN A 518 -23.06 -11.78 -17.23
CA ASN A 518 -23.67 -12.08 -18.52
C ASN A 518 -23.45 -10.92 -19.48
N PHE A 519 -23.01 -11.22 -20.69
CA PHE A 519 -22.91 -10.28 -21.79
C PHE A 519 -23.85 -10.68 -22.91
N SER A 520 -24.78 -9.80 -23.24
CA SER A 520 -25.79 -10.00 -24.27
C SER A 520 -25.57 -9.06 -25.42
N LEU A 521 -25.69 -9.58 -26.64
CA LEU A 521 -25.62 -8.80 -27.87
C LEU A 521 -27.06 -8.42 -28.29
N TYR A 522 -27.27 -7.19 -28.73
CA TYR A 522 -28.58 -6.71 -29.16
C TYR A 522 -28.56 -6.28 -30.62
N GLU A 523 -29.59 -6.67 -31.36
CA GLU A 523 -29.88 -6.23 -32.69
C GLU A 523 -31.33 -5.73 -32.76
N ASN A 524 -31.52 -4.46 -33.12
CA ASN A 524 -32.84 -3.82 -33.13
C ASN A 524 -33.61 -4.04 -31.80
N ASP A 525 -32.92 -3.82 -30.67
CA ASP A 525 -33.41 -3.98 -29.28
C ASP A 525 -33.88 -5.42 -28.94
N LYS A 526 -33.51 -6.42 -29.74
CA LYS A 526 -33.72 -7.83 -29.42
C LYS A 526 -32.39 -8.52 -29.12
N ALA A 527 -32.38 -9.32 -28.09
CA ALA A 527 -31.20 -10.10 -27.72
C ALA A 527 -30.91 -11.15 -28.80
N VAL A 528 -29.65 -11.22 -29.21
CA VAL A 528 -29.16 -12.23 -30.17
C VAL A 528 -28.74 -13.48 -29.40
N PRO A 529 -29.39 -14.63 -29.61
CA PRO A 529 -29.09 -15.84 -28.87
C PRO A 529 -27.76 -16.49 -29.30
N LYS A 530 -27.16 -17.28 -28.43
CA LYS A 530 -26.00 -18.13 -28.70
C LYS A 530 -24.75 -17.38 -29.18
N VAL A 531 -24.49 -16.22 -28.57
CA VAL A 531 -23.31 -15.41 -28.86
C VAL A 531 -22.41 -15.41 -27.64
N ASN A 532 -21.17 -15.88 -27.80
CA ASN A 532 -20.18 -15.90 -26.75
C ASN A 532 -19.19 -14.75 -26.95
N PRO A 533 -19.09 -13.87 -25.99
CA PRO A 533 -18.07 -12.85 -26.01
C PRO A 533 -16.70 -13.41 -25.55
N VAL A 534 -15.65 -12.83 -26.07
CA VAL A 534 -14.30 -12.98 -25.56
C VAL A 534 -14.00 -11.70 -24.78
N ILE A 535 -13.76 -11.82 -23.48
CA ILE A 535 -13.60 -10.70 -22.56
C ILE A 535 -12.21 -10.71 -21.95
N GLN A 536 -11.64 -9.52 -21.78
CA GLN A 536 -10.44 -9.32 -21.00
C GLN A 536 -10.58 -8.08 -20.10
N THR A 537 -9.99 -8.15 -18.93
CA THR A 537 -9.80 -6.99 -18.06
C THR A 537 -8.47 -6.34 -18.43
N ILE A 538 -8.52 -5.15 -19.06
CA ILE A 538 -7.34 -4.47 -19.61
C ILE A 538 -6.37 -4.04 -18.48
N ASN A 539 -6.91 -3.59 -17.36
CA ASN A 539 -6.17 -3.06 -16.23
C ASN A 539 -6.26 -3.94 -14.98
N GLY A 540 -6.70 -5.19 -15.11
CA GLY A 540 -6.78 -6.13 -13.99
C GLY A 540 -5.40 -6.60 -13.51
N LYS A 541 -4.39 -6.50 -14.38
CA LYS A 541 -2.98 -6.75 -14.07
C LYS A 541 -2.12 -5.63 -14.63
N ARG A 542 -1.35 -4.98 -13.78
CA ARG A 542 -0.31 -4.03 -14.19
C ARG A 542 1.03 -4.51 -13.66
N GLU A 543 2.05 -4.36 -14.46
CA GLU A 543 3.41 -4.61 -14.03
C GLU A 543 3.98 -3.36 -13.36
N LEU A 544 4.75 -3.56 -12.30
CA LEU A 544 5.58 -2.51 -11.75
C LEU A 544 6.85 -2.42 -12.59
N MET A 545 7.02 -1.29 -13.28
CA MET A 545 8.13 -1.08 -14.24
C MET A 545 9.48 -0.82 -13.54
N HIS A 546 9.48 -0.84 -12.21
CA HIS A 546 10.68 -0.60 -11.39
C HIS A 546 11.32 -1.92 -10.99
N ALA A 547 12.65 -2.00 -11.17
CA ALA A 547 13.41 -3.18 -10.78
C ALA A 547 13.22 -3.51 -9.29
N PHE A 548 13.11 -4.79 -8.99
CA PHE A 548 13.10 -5.26 -7.62
C PHE A 548 14.48 -5.04 -6.98
N LYS A 549 14.51 -4.27 -5.90
CA LYS A 549 15.70 -4.09 -5.08
C LYS A 549 15.35 -4.44 -3.64
N SER A 550 15.68 -5.64 -3.21
CA SER A 550 15.54 -6.01 -1.81
C SER A 550 16.89 -5.99 -1.13
N LYS A 551 16.94 -5.38 0.04
CA LYS A 551 18.14 -5.40 0.89
C LYS A 551 17.81 -5.57 2.38
N THR A 552 16.57 -5.39 2.80
CA THR A 552 16.17 -5.58 4.20
C THR A 552 15.68 -7.00 4.44
N LYS A 553 16.17 -7.60 5.49
CA LYS A 553 15.65 -8.87 6.02
C LYS A 553 14.87 -8.57 7.32
N VAL A 554 13.93 -9.41 7.67
CA VAL A 554 13.33 -9.35 9.01
C VAL A 554 14.41 -9.69 10.03
N ILE A 555 14.70 -8.76 10.92
CA ILE A 555 15.65 -8.98 12.01
C ILE A 555 14.90 -9.69 13.13
N ARG A 556 15.26 -10.94 13.40
CA ARG A 556 14.73 -11.71 14.51
C ARG A 556 15.59 -11.44 15.76
N LYS A 557 15.01 -10.96 16.86
CA LYS A 557 15.68 -10.97 18.15
C LYS A 557 15.78 -12.41 18.61
N LYS A 558 17.00 -12.86 19.00
CA LYS A 558 17.17 -14.16 19.66
C LYS A 558 16.28 -14.18 20.90
N SER A 559 15.25 -15.02 20.91
CA SER A 559 14.60 -15.42 22.14
C SER A 559 15.60 -16.24 22.93
N THR A 560 15.68 -15.99 24.22
CA THR A 560 16.40 -16.89 25.14
C THR A 560 15.77 -18.25 25.02
N GLN A 561 16.52 -19.19 24.48
CA GLN A 561 16.17 -20.55 24.15
C GLN A 561 15.26 -21.22 25.17
N SER A 562 13.96 -21.12 25.01
CA SER A 562 13.03 -22.13 25.47
C SER A 562 12.58 -22.90 24.21
N ASP A 563 12.57 -24.19 24.30
CA ASP A 563 12.36 -25.17 23.28
C ASP A 563 11.15 -24.88 22.35
N LEU A 564 11.36 -24.02 21.33
CA LEU A 564 10.40 -23.90 20.21
C LEU A 564 10.05 -25.27 19.63
N ARG A 565 10.99 -26.22 19.67
CA ARG A 565 10.76 -27.63 19.31
C ARG A 565 9.66 -28.29 20.15
N THR A 566 9.57 -27.99 21.43
CA THR A 566 8.55 -28.58 22.32
C THR A 566 7.21 -27.93 22.09
N ALA A 567 7.19 -26.62 21.88
CA ALA A 567 5.96 -25.88 21.59
C ALA A 567 5.35 -26.28 20.24
N PHE A 568 6.16 -26.47 19.19
CA PHE A 568 5.67 -26.94 17.90
C PHE A 568 5.47 -28.46 17.81
N LYS A 569 6.13 -29.29 18.61
CA LYS A 569 5.78 -30.73 18.72
C LYS A 569 4.39 -30.98 19.24
N ALA A 570 3.85 -30.05 20.02
CA ALA A 570 2.43 -30.10 20.44
C ALA A 570 1.44 -29.81 19.30
N TYR A 571 1.90 -29.30 18.15
CA TYR A 571 1.13 -29.15 16.91
C TYR A 571 1.09 -30.44 16.06
N ASN A 572 1.51 -31.57 16.55
CA ASN A 572 1.15 -32.82 15.92
C ASN A 572 -0.37 -32.91 15.95
N ILE A 573 -0.99 -32.42 14.90
CA ILE A 573 -2.35 -32.77 14.54
C ILE A 573 -2.30 -34.28 14.45
N GLU A 574 -2.86 -34.97 15.43
CA GLU A 574 -3.27 -36.33 15.21
C GLU A 574 -4.12 -36.29 13.94
N LYS A 575 -3.58 -36.81 12.83
CA LYS A 575 -4.39 -37.15 11.69
C LYS A 575 -5.44 -38.10 12.28
N LEU A 576 -6.62 -37.55 12.55
CA LEU A 576 -7.77 -38.39 12.77
C LEU A 576 -7.82 -39.31 11.59
N ASP A 577 -7.72 -40.62 11.82
CA ASP A 577 -7.95 -41.65 10.82
C ASP A 577 -9.25 -41.28 10.11
N THR A 578 -9.24 -41.44 8.79
CA THR A 578 -10.38 -41.15 7.92
C THR A 578 -11.66 -41.72 8.60
N VAL A 579 -12.46 -40.77 9.13
CA VAL A 579 -13.77 -41.17 9.67
C VAL A 579 -14.60 -41.65 8.50
N ASN A 580 -14.68 -42.93 8.31
CA ASN A 580 -15.59 -43.56 7.36
C ASN A 580 -17.00 -43.28 7.86
N LEU A 581 -17.61 -42.20 7.38
CA LEU A 581 -19.01 -41.89 7.58
C LEU A 581 -19.83 -42.93 6.78
N SER A 582 -20.18 -44.04 7.41
CA SER A 582 -21.21 -44.92 6.87
C SER A 582 -22.56 -44.22 7.04
N TYR A 583 -23.07 -43.67 5.95
CA TYR A 583 -24.38 -43.02 5.91
C TYR A 583 -25.46 -44.10 5.98
N LYS A 584 -26.04 -44.31 7.16
CA LYS A 584 -27.36 -44.96 7.27
C LYS A 584 -28.40 -43.96 6.80
N LYS A 585 -29.05 -44.21 5.64
CA LYS A 585 -30.18 -43.43 5.15
C LYS A 585 -31.20 -43.20 6.28
N LYS A 586 -31.13 -42.11 6.97
CA LYS A 586 -32.22 -41.65 7.82
C LYS A 586 -33.37 -41.25 6.91
N LYS A 587 -34.59 -41.73 7.25
CA LYS A 587 -35.83 -41.24 6.64
C LYS A 587 -35.77 -39.74 6.56
N VAL A 588 -35.97 -39.21 5.37
CA VAL A 588 -36.03 -37.76 5.12
C VAL A 588 -37.15 -37.19 5.95
N VAL A 589 -36.81 -36.52 7.02
CA VAL A 589 -37.74 -35.64 7.71
C VAL A 589 -37.73 -34.38 6.81
N GLU A 590 -38.85 -34.12 6.15
CA GLU A 590 -39.03 -32.91 5.37
C GLU A 590 -38.73 -31.72 6.29
N LYS A 591 -37.65 -31.01 5.95
CA LYS A 591 -37.32 -29.77 6.67
C LYS A 591 -38.37 -28.75 6.33
N PRO A 592 -38.98 -28.06 7.31
CA PRO A 592 -40.03 -27.06 7.02
C PRO A 592 -39.42 -25.94 6.13
N LEU A 593 -40.21 -25.43 5.23
CA LEU A 593 -39.89 -24.31 4.34
C LEU A 593 -39.45 -23.09 5.17
N LYS A 594 -38.25 -22.60 4.94
CA LYS A 594 -37.60 -21.52 5.70
C LYS A 594 -38.32 -20.20 5.54
N HIS A 595 -38.82 -19.93 4.32
CA HIS A 595 -39.46 -18.68 3.95
C HIS A 595 -40.99 -18.70 4.00
N GLU A 596 -41.63 -19.77 4.43
CA GLU A 596 -43.08 -19.87 4.53
C GLU A 596 -43.67 -18.75 5.40
N LYS A 597 -43.00 -18.38 6.48
CA LYS A 597 -43.42 -17.32 7.41
C LYS A 597 -42.87 -15.93 7.06
N SER A 598 -41.98 -15.84 6.10
CA SER A 598 -41.32 -14.57 5.71
C SER A 598 -42.29 -13.60 5.03
N TYR A 599 -43.36 -14.11 4.43
CA TYR A 599 -44.40 -13.32 3.81
C TYR A 599 -45.73 -14.02 3.95
N ILE A 600 -46.79 -13.29 4.37
CA ILE A 600 -48.12 -13.85 4.70
C ILE A 600 -48.72 -14.65 3.53
N ALA A 601 -48.55 -14.13 2.31
CA ALA A 601 -49.09 -14.79 1.10
C ALA A 601 -48.37 -16.08 0.71
N ASN A 602 -47.18 -16.39 1.27
CA ASN A 602 -46.51 -17.66 1.05
C ASN A 602 -47.35 -18.88 1.59
N LYS A 603 -48.18 -18.63 2.60
CA LYS A 603 -49.11 -19.65 3.13
C LYS A 603 -50.18 -20.11 2.15
N TYR A 604 -50.47 -19.26 1.14
CA TYR A 604 -51.46 -19.56 0.09
C TYR A 604 -50.80 -19.97 -1.21
N SER A 605 -49.48 -20.17 -1.19
CA SER A 605 -48.66 -20.55 -2.33
C SER A 605 -48.20 -21.98 -2.19
N ASN A 606 -47.99 -22.68 -3.30
CA ASN A 606 -47.29 -23.95 -3.29
C ASN A 606 -45.78 -23.69 -3.12
N GLY A 607 -45.26 -23.94 -1.92
CA GLY A 607 -43.84 -23.77 -1.59
C GLY A 607 -43.04 -25.01 -1.98
N ILE A 608 -42.00 -24.83 -2.77
CA ILE A 608 -41.15 -25.92 -3.27
C ILE A 608 -39.74 -25.61 -2.82
N LYS A 609 -39.14 -26.50 -2.05
CA LYS A 609 -37.74 -26.44 -1.70
C LYS A 609 -36.92 -27.06 -2.82
N ILE A 610 -35.86 -26.33 -3.23
CA ILE A 610 -34.97 -26.86 -4.25
C ILE A 610 -33.95 -27.78 -3.57
N ASP A 611 -34.07 -29.06 -3.89
CA ASP A 611 -33.18 -30.12 -3.44
C ASP A 611 -32.71 -30.97 -4.62
N SER A 612 -31.86 -31.95 -4.34
CA SER A 612 -31.33 -32.85 -5.38
C SER A 612 -32.39 -33.68 -6.08
N MET A 613 -33.60 -33.82 -5.55
CA MET A 613 -34.70 -34.49 -6.19
C MET A 613 -35.36 -33.60 -7.24
N ILE A 614 -35.60 -32.34 -6.90
CA ILE A 614 -36.10 -31.30 -7.86
C ILE A 614 -35.12 -31.09 -8.99
N GLU A 615 -33.83 -30.97 -8.69
CA GLU A 615 -32.77 -30.83 -9.69
C GLU A 615 -32.66 -31.98 -10.68
N ARG A 616 -33.05 -33.20 -10.25
CA ARG A 616 -33.08 -34.39 -11.11
C ARG A 616 -34.38 -34.52 -11.88
N THR A 617 -35.47 -33.96 -11.36
CA THR A 617 -36.80 -34.10 -11.95
C THR A 617 -37.06 -33.11 -13.05
N TYR A 618 -36.53 -31.88 -12.90
CA TYR A 618 -36.73 -30.78 -13.83
C TYR A 618 -35.41 -30.34 -14.42
N PHE A 619 -35.40 -30.06 -15.73
CA PHE A 619 -34.17 -29.68 -16.40
C PHE A 619 -33.76 -28.23 -16.08
N ASN A 620 -34.74 -27.34 -15.93
CA ASN A 620 -34.57 -25.93 -15.59
C ASN A 620 -35.78 -25.41 -14.79
N ILE A 621 -35.68 -24.14 -14.38
CA ILE A 621 -36.73 -23.45 -13.60
C ILE A 621 -38.01 -23.28 -14.41
N SER A 622 -37.90 -23.05 -15.71
CA SER A 622 -39.06 -22.93 -16.62
C SER A 622 -39.87 -24.21 -16.64
N ASP A 623 -39.23 -25.39 -16.62
CA ASP A 623 -39.89 -26.67 -16.57
C ASP A 623 -40.65 -26.86 -15.21
N LEU A 624 -40.03 -26.45 -14.13
CA LEU A 624 -40.67 -26.50 -12.80
C LEU A 624 -41.89 -25.58 -12.75
N ILE A 625 -41.79 -24.35 -13.27
CA ILE A 625 -42.90 -23.39 -13.32
C ILE A 625 -44.00 -23.91 -14.24
N ASN A 626 -43.64 -24.48 -15.37
CA ASN A 626 -44.57 -25.10 -16.30
C ASN A 626 -45.36 -26.27 -15.72
N ALA A 627 -44.71 -27.09 -14.88
CA ALA A 627 -45.34 -28.20 -14.17
C ALA A 627 -46.28 -27.74 -13.04
N ASN A 628 -46.18 -26.48 -12.61
CA ASN A 628 -46.92 -25.95 -11.44
C ASN A 628 -47.99 -24.87 -11.81
N GLY A 629 -48.69 -25.04 -12.93
CA GLY A 629 -49.87 -24.28 -13.23
C GLY A 629 -49.70 -23.05 -14.16
N PHE A 630 -48.50 -22.84 -14.65
CA PHE A 630 -48.21 -21.85 -15.67
C PHE A 630 -47.83 -22.49 -16.99
N VAL A 631 -47.81 -21.70 -18.07
CA VAL A 631 -47.24 -22.05 -19.37
C VAL A 631 -46.07 -21.10 -19.61
N VAL A 632 -44.91 -21.67 -19.77
CA VAL A 632 -43.71 -20.93 -20.11
C VAL A 632 -43.46 -21.05 -21.62
N GLU A 633 -43.58 -19.95 -22.29
CA GLU A 633 -43.32 -19.83 -23.76
C GLU A 633 -41.94 -19.19 -23.90
N ASP A 634 -40.93 -20.02 -24.21
CA ASP A 634 -39.66 -19.51 -24.70
C ASP A 634 -39.83 -19.17 -26.18
N LEU A 635 -39.92 -17.89 -26.50
CA LEU A 635 -39.97 -17.43 -27.85
C LEU A 635 -38.63 -17.72 -28.53
N ALA A 636 -38.55 -18.93 -29.11
CA ALA A 636 -37.33 -19.44 -29.69
C ALA A 636 -36.71 -18.44 -30.66
N GLY A 637 -35.53 -17.95 -30.33
CA GLY A 637 -34.76 -16.99 -31.12
C GLY A 637 -34.85 -15.53 -30.70
N THR A 638 -35.66 -15.15 -29.71
CA THR A 638 -35.81 -13.75 -29.29
C THR A 638 -35.19 -13.45 -27.92
N GLY A 639 -34.90 -14.46 -27.13
CA GLY A 639 -34.38 -14.29 -25.75
C GLY A 639 -35.42 -13.80 -24.74
N PHE A 640 -36.68 -13.70 -25.12
CA PHE A 640 -37.77 -13.32 -24.24
C PHE A 640 -38.53 -14.56 -23.78
N THR A 641 -38.72 -14.67 -22.48
CA THR A 641 -39.61 -15.65 -21.87
C THR A 641 -40.95 -15.00 -21.58
N ARG A 642 -42.02 -15.66 -21.97
CA ARG A 642 -43.36 -15.26 -21.62
C ARG A 642 -43.98 -16.33 -20.74
N ILE A 643 -44.57 -15.92 -19.63
CA ILE A 643 -45.25 -16.85 -18.70
C ILE A 643 -46.73 -16.47 -18.67
N LYS A 644 -47.59 -17.46 -18.85
CA LYS A 644 -49.03 -17.31 -18.77
C LYS A 644 -49.62 -18.24 -17.74
N ASN A 645 -50.59 -17.79 -17.01
CA ASN A 645 -51.38 -18.67 -16.13
C ASN A 645 -52.31 -19.56 -16.99
N ARG A 646 -52.32 -20.88 -16.69
CA ARG A 646 -53.23 -21.83 -17.37
C ARG A 646 -54.67 -21.58 -17.05
N ASN A 647 -54.99 -21.19 -15.82
CA ASN A 647 -56.35 -21.00 -15.34
C ASN A 647 -56.43 -19.65 -14.60
N PRO A 648 -56.43 -18.50 -15.29
CA PRO A 648 -56.46 -17.20 -14.65
C PRO A 648 -57.80 -16.98 -13.94
N VAL A 649 -57.82 -16.28 -12.79
CA VAL A 649 -59.00 -16.00 -12.03
C VAL A 649 -59.87 -14.95 -12.73
N THR A 650 -59.34 -14.18 -13.67
CA THR A 650 -60.02 -13.19 -14.47
C THR A 650 -59.67 -13.29 -15.94
N TYR A 651 -60.66 -13.13 -16.81
CA TYR A 651 -60.46 -13.02 -18.26
C TYR A 651 -60.37 -11.57 -18.74
N LEU A 652 -60.51 -10.60 -17.85
CA LEU A 652 -60.38 -9.18 -18.14
C LEU A 652 -59.02 -8.69 -17.64
N GLY A 653 -58.00 -8.79 -18.46
CA GLY A 653 -56.66 -8.33 -18.10
C GLY A 653 -55.54 -9.19 -18.65
N SER A 654 -54.29 -8.91 -18.28
CA SER A 654 -53.15 -9.75 -18.60
C SER A 654 -53.26 -11.07 -17.83
N ASN A 655 -52.95 -12.20 -18.47
CA ASN A 655 -52.83 -13.51 -17.85
C ASN A 655 -51.39 -13.85 -17.44
N GLU A 656 -50.53 -12.84 -17.37
CA GLU A 656 -49.10 -12.96 -17.04
C GLU A 656 -48.93 -12.78 -15.52
N PRO A 657 -48.32 -13.75 -14.80
CA PRO A 657 -48.12 -13.66 -13.35
C PRO A 657 -47.05 -12.63 -12.99
N ILE A 658 -47.06 -12.17 -11.76
CA ILE A 658 -46.01 -11.32 -11.20
C ILE A 658 -44.84 -12.20 -10.77
N LEU A 659 -43.62 -11.82 -11.21
CA LEU A 659 -42.37 -12.41 -10.74
C LEU A 659 -41.82 -11.57 -9.57
N ILE A 660 -41.46 -12.24 -8.46
CA ILE A 660 -40.83 -11.62 -7.29
C ILE A 660 -39.58 -12.44 -6.93
N ILE A 661 -38.40 -11.80 -6.87
CA ILE A 661 -37.14 -12.44 -6.48
C ILE A 661 -36.57 -11.72 -5.27
N ASP A 662 -36.30 -12.45 -4.17
CA ASP A 662 -35.78 -11.89 -2.91
C ASP A 662 -36.54 -10.65 -2.43
N ASN A 663 -37.87 -10.68 -2.54
CA ASN A 663 -38.82 -9.59 -2.19
C ASN A 663 -38.82 -8.40 -3.18
N VAL A 664 -38.07 -8.42 -4.26
CA VAL A 664 -38.13 -7.40 -5.32
C VAL A 664 -39.19 -7.79 -6.33
N ASN A 665 -40.18 -6.93 -6.54
CA ASN A 665 -41.24 -7.14 -7.54
C ASN A 665 -40.73 -6.73 -8.92
N LEU A 666 -40.66 -7.67 -9.83
CA LEU A 666 -40.16 -7.51 -11.21
C LEU A 666 -41.30 -7.43 -12.23
N GLY A 667 -42.54 -7.45 -11.78
CA GLY A 667 -43.72 -7.45 -12.65
C GLY A 667 -43.74 -8.67 -13.55
N ASN A 668 -43.90 -8.44 -14.84
CA ASN A 668 -43.87 -9.49 -15.88
C ASN A 668 -42.53 -9.55 -16.65
N ASN A 669 -41.47 -9.03 -16.05
CA ASN A 669 -40.13 -9.20 -16.59
C ASN A 669 -39.55 -10.58 -16.21
N TYR A 670 -39.76 -11.57 -17.05
CA TYR A 670 -39.33 -12.97 -16.83
C TYR A 670 -37.91 -13.26 -17.34
N ASP A 671 -37.30 -12.34 -18.05
CA ASP A 671 -35.92 -12.49 -18.55
C ASP A 671 -34.93 -12.75 -17.42
N MET A 672 -35.29 -12.30 -16.22
CA MET A 672 -34.52 -12.56 -15.02
C MET A 672 -34.44 -14.05 -14.63
N LEU A 673 -35.39 -14.88 -15.06
CA LEU A 673 -35.39 -16.32 -14.80
C LEU A 673 -34.28 -17.04 -15.57
N PHE A 674 -33.85 -16.51 -16.71
CA PHE A 674 -32.72 -17.07 -17.47
C PHE A 674 -31.41 -17.05 -16.68
N ASN A 675 -31.30 -16.11 -15.73
CA ASN A 675 -30.10 -15.90 -14.95
C ASN A 675 -30.09 -16.71 -13.64
N LEU A 676 -31.09 -17.52 -13.37
CA LEU A 676 -31.20 -18.34 -12.19
C LEU A 676 -31.11 -19.85 -12.55
N THR A 677 -30.30 -20.54 -11.77
CA THR A 677 -30.20 -22.00 -11.79
C THR A 677 -30.80 -22.59 -10.51
N PHE A 678 -31.10 -23.86 -10.46
CA PHE A 678 -31.52 -24.51 -9.22
C PHE A 678 -30.44 -24.42 -8.11
N GLU A 679 -29.17 -24.28 -8.47
CA GLU A 679 -28.07 -24.07 -7.52
C GLU A 679 -28.17 -22.72 -6.78
N ASP A 680 -28.79 -21.72 -7.42
CA ASP A 680 -28.96 -20.37 -6.86
C ASP A 680 -30.16 -20.24 -5.95
N ILE A 681 -31.13 -21.14 -6.06
CA ILE A 681 -32.45 -21.04 -5.44
C ILE A 681 -32.54 -21.94 -4.19
N ASP A 682 -33.03 -21.38 -3.10
CA ASP A 682 -33.36 -22.08 -1.89
C ASP A 682 -34.81 -22.60 -1.97
N GLU A 683 -35.76 -21.70 -2.25
CA GLU A 683 -37.18 -22.01 -2.28
C GLU A 683 -37.94 -21.23 -3.35
N ILE A 684 -38.96 -21.86 -3.97
CA ILE A 684 -39.86 -21.21 -4.92
C ILE A 684 -41.27 -21.36 -4.37
N TYR A 685 -42.03 -20.26 -4.39
CA TYR A 685 -43.45 -20.21 -4.01
C TYR A 685 -44.30 -19.88 -5.22
N ILE A 686 -45.16 -20.78 -5.62
CA ILE A 686 -46.03 -20.63 -6.78
C ILE A 686 -47.47 -20.44 -6.33
N ASN A 687 -48.08 -19.34 -6.70
CA ASN A 687 -49.44 -18.95 -6.35
C ASN A 687 -50.23 -18.64 -7.66
N THR A 688 -51.04 -19.57 -8.13
CA THR A 688 -51.71 -19.46 -9.43
C THR A 688 -52.95 -18.56 -9.38
N ASN A 689 -53.48 -18.23 -8.22
CA ASN A 689 -54.67 -17.42 -8.03
C ASN A 689 -54.38 -16.04 -7.42
N GLY A 690 -53.12 -15.74 -7.13
CA GLY A 690 -52.66 -14.44 -6.61
C GLY A 690 -53.18 -14.08 -5.20
N LEU A 691 -53.68 -15.02 -4.46
CA LEU A 691 -54.24 -14.82 -3.12
C LEU A 691 -53.18 -14.26 -2.17
N GLY A 692 -53.52 -13.15 -1.52
CA GLY A 692 -52.59 -12.46 -0.59
C GLY A 692 -51.67 -11.44 -1.22
N TYR A 693 -51.72 -11.22 -2.56
CA TYR A 693 -50.88 -10.28 -3.27
C TYR A 693 -51.66 -9.08 -3.87
N GLY A 694 -52.96 -8.97 -3.66
CA GLY A 694 -53.81 -7.89 -4.15
C GLY A 694 -54.32 -8.08 -5.57
N ALA A 695 -55.19 -7.17 -6.04
CA ALA A 695 -55.87 -7.31 -7.34
C ALA A 695 -54.94 -7.33 -8.55
N ALA A 696 -53.78 -6.70 -8.49
CA ALA A 696 -52.80 -6.71 -9.58
C ALA A 696 -52.21 -8.08 -9.83
N ALA A 697 -52.33 -9.01 -8.89
CA ALA A 697 -51.76 -10.34 -8.97
C ALA A 697 -52.79 -11.38 -9.40
N ALA A 698 -53.95 -11.02 -9.96
CA ALA A 698 -55.02 -11.93 -10.38
C ALA A 698 -54.55 -12.99 -11.39
N ALA A 699 -53.48 -12.78 -12.15
CA ALA A 699 -52.87 -13.74 -13.03
C ALA A 699 -51.89 -14.69 -12.31
N GLY A 700 -51.69 -14.53 -11.01
CA GLY A 700 -50.78 -15.34 -10.21
C GLY A 700 -49.48 -14.67 -9.85
N VAL A 701 -48.69 -15.34 -8.99
CA VAL A 701 -47.38 -14.86 -8.54
C VAL A 701 -46.40 -16.02 -8.50
N ILE A 702 -45.20 -15.78 -8.94
CA ILE A 702 -44.05 -16.65 -8.80
C ILE A 702 -43.04 -15.91 -7.92
N ARG A 703 -42.77 -16.44 -6.72
CA ARG A 703 -41.82 -15.85 -5.78
C ARG A 703 -40.63 -16.78 -5.56
N ILE A 704 -39.44 -16.28 -5.73
CA ILE A 704 -38.18 -17.03 -5.63
C ILE A 704 -37.37 -16.43 -4.48
N TYR A 705 -36.85 -17.29 -3.61
CA TYR A 705 -35.84 -16.96 -2.62
C TYR A 705 -34.55 -17.67 -2.97
N ARG A 706 -33.48 -16.90 -3.09
CA ARG A 706 -32.16 -17.43 -3.41
C ARG A 706 -31.43 -17.90 -2.15
N LYS A 707 -30.47 -18.80 -2.32
CA LYS A 707 -29.61 -19.27 -1.24
C LYS A 707 -28.74 -18.11 -0.73
N ASP A 708 -28.61 -17.99 0.61
CA ASP A 708 -27.72 -17.01 1.21
C ASP A 708 -26.27 -17.28 0.75
N GLY A 709 -25.67 -16.29 0.09
CA GLY A 709 -24.46 -16.45 -0.69
C GLY A 709 -23.23 -16.95 0.06
N SER A 710 -22.77 -18.09 -0.36
CA SER A 710 -21.35 -18.46 -0.41
C SER A 710 -21.23 -19.60 -1.40
N GLN A 711 -21.16 -19.28 -2.67
CA GLN A 711 -20.74 -20.28 -3.64
C GLN A 711 -19.22 -20.28 -3.73
N SER A 712 -18.60 -21.43 -3.54
CA SER A 712 -17.22 -21.62 -3.90
C SER A 712 -17.09 -21.50 -5.42
N LEU A 713 -16.13 -20.74 -5.90
CA LEU A 713 -15.87 -20.48 -7.32
C LEU A 713 -15.74 -21.77 -8.16
N GLU A 714 -15.43 -22.91 -7.53
CA GLU A 714 -15.26 -24.21 -8.18
C GLU A 714 -16.58 -24.86 -8.66
N LYS A 715 -17.74 -24.35 -8.23
CA LYS A 715 -19.06 -24.96 -8.55
C LYS A 715 -19.93 -24.16 -9.49
N ILE A 716 -19.47 -22.98 -9.95
CA ILE A 716 -20.25 -22.16 -10.87
C ILE A 716 -20.22 -22.80 -12.26
N LYS A 717 -21.31 -23.44 -12.65
CA LYS A 717 -21.53 -23.86 -14.03
C LYS A 717 -21.88 -22.62 -14.86
N LEU A 718 -21.02 -22.19 -15.73
CA LEU A 718 -21.32 -21.16 -16.71
C LEU A 718 -22.47 -21.62 -17.60
N ARG A 719 -23.37 -20.72 -17.92
CA ARG A 719 -24.38 -20.96 -18.95
C ARG A 719 -23.71 -21.20 -20.30
N GLU A 720 -24.42 -21.91 -21.14
CA GLU A 720 -23.92 -22.26 -22.47
C GLU A 720 -23.58 -21.00 -23.30
N TYR A 721 -24.17 -19.86 -22.97
CA TYR A 721 -24.03 -18.64 -23.76
C TYR A 721 -24.03 -17.37 -22.85
N GLY A 722 -23.11 -16.47 -23.11
CA GLY A 722 -23.07 -15.10 -22.58
C GLY A 722 -22.47 -14.93 -21.19
N ASP A 723 -22.40 -15.98 -20.37
CA ASP A 723 -21.82 -15.90 -19.04
C ASP A 723 -20.29 -15.98 -19.11
N VAL A 724 -19.62 -15.03 -18.48
CA VAL A 724 -18.16 -14.95 -18.42
C VAL A 724 -17.73 -14.75 -16.97
N VAL A 725 -16.70 -15.48 -16.56
CA VAL A 725 -16.02 -15.26 -15.28
C VAL A 725 -15.00 -14.14 -15.45
N ILE A 726 -15.14 -13.08 -14.69
CA ILE A 726 -14.17 -11.99 -14.64
C ILE A 726 -12.88 -12.52 -14.01
N LYS A 727 -11.81 -12.46 -14.76
CA LYS A 727 -10.46 -12.78 -14.30
C LYS A 727 -9.68 -11.51 -14.00
N ASN A 728 -8.84 -11.55 -12.98
CA ASN A 728 -8.06 -10.41 -12.52
C ASN A 728 -8.95 -9.22 -12.09
N GLY A 729 -10.07 -9.52 -11.46
CA GLY A 729 -10.92 -8.55 -10.80
C GLY A 729 -10.38 -8.14 -9.42
N PHE A 730 -11.16 -7.37 -8.70
CA PHE A 730 -10.79 -6.96 -7.34
C PHE A 730 -10.85 -8.14 -6.38
N SER A 731 -9.83 -8.24 -5.53
CA SER A 731 -9.76 -9.24 -4.47
C SER A 731 -10.93 -9.10 -3.49
N ILE A 732 -11.46 -10.24 -3.06
CA ILE A 732 -12.55 -10.26 -2.09
C ILE A 732 -11.99 -9.94 -0.71
N GLU A 733 -12.61 -8.98 -0.03
CA GLU A 733 -12.28 -8.66 1.35
C GLU A 733 -12.65 -9.83 2.27
N LYS A 734 -11.69 -10.27 3.08
CA LYS A 734 -11.89 -11.30 4.09
C LYS A 734 -11.98 -10.65 5.47
N LYS A 735 -12.71 -11.27 6.40
CA LYS A 735 -12.66 -10.90 7.82
C LYS A 735 -11.47 -11.58 8.47
N PHE A 736 -10.74 -10.81 9.29
CA PHE A 736 -9.70 -11.39 10.12
C PHE A 736 -10.28 -12.46 11.05
N TYR A 737 -9.59 -13.54 11.17
CA TYR A 737 -9.81 -14.55 12.18
C TYR A 737 -8.50 -14.80 12.91
N THR A 738 -8.56 -14.85 14.23
CA THR A 738 -7.42 -15.26 15.03
C THR A 738 -7.19 -16.74 14.75
N PRO A 739 -6.02 -17.14 14.20
CA PRO A 739 -5.70 -18.56 14.06
C PRO A 739 -5.89 -19.25 15.41
N ALA A 740 -6.47 -20.45 15.40
CA ALA A 740 -6.59 -21.23 16.62
C ALA A 740 -5.19 -21.72 17.00
N TYR A 741 -4.48 -20.92 17.78
CA TYR A 741 -3.28 -21.37 18.47
C TYR A 741 -3.75 -22.34 19.55
N TYR A 742 -3.81 -23.62 19.21
CA TYR A 742 -4.45 -24.67 20.03
C TYR A 742 -3.73 -24.91 21.37
N PHE A 743 -2.52 -24.42 21.53
CA PHE A 743 -1.77 -24.55 22.76
C PHE A 743 -1.38 -23.19 23.30
N LYS A 744 -1.81 -22.92 24.51
CA LYS A 744 -1.34 -21.85 25.36
C LYS A 744 0.09 -22.12 25.87
N SER A 745 0.98 -22.70 25.05
CA SER A 745 2.39 -22.65 25.39
C SER A 745 2.81 -21.19 25.12
N ASP A 746 3.16 -20.51 26.16
CA ASP A 746 3.43 -19.07 26.20
C ASP A 746 4.43 -18.62 25.10
N ASP A 747 5.28 -19.52 24.61
CA ASP A 747 6.36 -19.20 23.71
C ASP A 747 5.89 -19.05 22.25
N VAL A 748 5.09 -19.96 21.69
CA VAL A 748 4.58 -19.85 20.32
C VAL A 748 3.59 -18.72 20.17
N LEU A 749 2.68 -18.61 21.16
CA LEU A 749 1.70 -17.52 21.19
C LEU A 749 2.42 -16.17 21.28
N SER A 750 3.45 -16.07 22.10
CA SER A 750 4.18 -14.81 22.31
C SER A 750 5.08 -14.45 21.14
N GLU A 751 5.62 -15.43 20.40
CA GLU A 751 6.54 -15.17 19.30
C GLU A 751 5.86 -14.93 17.95
N PHE A 752 4.75 -15.63 17.68
CA PHE A 752 4.17 -15.67 16.32
C PHE A 752 2.73 -15.18 16.22
N ALA A 753 2.04 -14.98 17.36
CA ALA A 753 0.62 -14.65 17.28
C ALA A 753 0.39 -13.18 16.88
N CYS A 754 -0.61 -12.98 16.03
CA CYS A 754 -1.40 -11.76 15.98
C CYS A 754 -2.75 -12.07 16.64
N LEU A 755 -3.03 -11.40 17.76
CA LEU A 755 -4.20 -11.68 18.59
C LEU A 755 -5.48 -11.10 18.00
N ASP A 756 -5.33 -9.93 17.36
CA ASP A 756 -6.41 -9.26 16.62
C ASP A 756 -5.84 -8.34 15.55
N TRP A 757 -6.59 -8.20 14.47
CA TRP A 757 -6.28 -7.27 13.39
C TRP A 757 -7.52 -6.49 12.99
N ALA A 758 -7.60 -5.25 13.45
CA ALA A 758 -8.68 -4.33 13.11
C ALA A 758 -8.19 -3.38 11.99
N SER A 759 -8.49 -3.72 10.73
CA SER A 759 -8.04 -2.94 9.57
C SER A 759 -9.04 -1.87 9.14
N ASN A 760 -10.33 -2.08 9.32
CA ASN A 760 -11.38 -1.21 8.79
C ASN A 760 -11.92 -0.27 9.87
N ILE A 761 -11.01 0.51 10.46
CA ILE A 761 -11.36 1.50 11.45
C ILE A 761 -11.53 2.86 10.76
N THR A 762 -12.76 3.37 10.77
CA THR A 762 -13.08 4.77 10.43
C THR A 762 -13.68 5.40 11.68
N THR A 763 -13.05 6.44 12.22
CA THR A 763 -13.60 7.14 13.40
C THR A 763 -14.89 7.88 13.03
N ASN A 764 -15.73 8.12 14.03
CA ASN A 764 -16.88 9.02 13.90
C ASN A 764 -16.43 10.49 13.90
N ASP A 765 -17.40 11.41 13.78
CA ASP A 765 -17.16 12.86 13.77
C ASP A 765 -16.51 13.40 15.05
N LEU A 766 -16.53 12.62 16.15
CA LEU A 766 -15.84 12.96 17.40
C LEU A 766 -14.42 12.39 17.47
N GLY A 767 -13.94 11.78 16.39
CA GLY A 767 -12.63 11.11 16.35
C GLY A 767 -12.58 9.79 17.14
N MET A 768 -13.76 9.19 17.45
CA MET A 768 -13.84 7.98 18.28
C MET A 768 -14.20 6.74 17.47
N TYR A 769 -13.65 5.61 17.92
CA TYR A 769 -14.01 4.29 17.44
C TYR A 769 -13.93 3.26 18.56
N THR A 770 -14.86 2.32 18.59
CA THR A 770 -14.88 1.22 19.57
C THR A 770 -15.02 -0.11 18.85
N TYR A 771 -14.18 -1.07 19.20
CA TYR A 771 -14.29 -2.44 18.69
C TYR A 771 -14.06 -3.47 19.81
N LYS A 772 -14.41 -4.70 19.53
CA LYS A 772 -14.25 -5.82 20.45
C LYS A 772 -13.37 -6.88 19.83
N MET A 773 -12.46 -7.40 20.63
CA MET A 773 -11.63 -8.55 20.29
C MET A 773 -11.83 -9.67 21.31
N LYS A 774 -11.47 -10.89 20.93
CA LYS A 774 -11.51 -12.04 21.85
C LYS A 774 -10.41 -11.88 22.91
N ASP A 775 -10.71 -12.24 24.16
CA ASP A 775 -9.71 -12.30 25.20
C ASP A 775 -8.73 -13.45 24.96
N SER A 776 -7.45 -13.14 24.85
CA SER A 776 -6.37 -14.12 24.69
C SER A 776 -5.89 -14.72 26.01
N GLY A 777 -6.34 -14.16 27.14
CA GLY A 777 -5.88 -14.52 28.49
C GLY A 777 -4.52 -13.94 28.88
N LEU A 778 -3.90 -13.12 28.01
CA LEU A 778 -2.66 -12.39 28.32
C LEU A 778 -2.95 -11.12 29.10
N ASN A 779 -2.03 -10.75 30.00
CA ASN A 779 -2.16 -9.56 30.83
C ASN A 779 -1.68 -8.29 30.14
N ASP A 780 -0.65 -8.42 29.30
CA ASP A 780 -0.01 -7.32 28.62
C ASP A 780 -0.15 -7.50 27.10
N LEU A 781 -0.69 -6.49 26.45
CA LEU A 781 -0.88 -6.47 24.99
C LEU A 781 -0.12 -5.28 24.40
N VAL A 782 0.35 -5.43 23.17
CA VAL A 782 0.90 -4.33 22.39
C VAL A 782 -0.05 -4.01 21.25
N LEU A 783 -0.50 -2.76 21.20
CA LEU A 783 -1.28 -2.21 20.10
C LEU A 783 -0.35 -1.43 19.18
N VAL A 784 -0.22 -1.86 17.94
CA VAL A 784 0.45 -1.11 16.87
C VAL A 784 -0.63 -0.41 16.08
N ILE A 785 -0.70 0.92 16.20
CA ILE A 785 -1.75 1.75 15.61
C ILE A 785 -1.13 2.61 14.52
N GLN A 786 -1.63 2.48 13.30
CA GLN A 786 -1.18 3.31 12.18
C GLN A 786 -2.35 3.85 11.39
N GLY A 787 -2.16 5.02 10.77
CA GLY A 787 -3.20 5.63 9.96
C GLY A 787 -2.95 7.10 9.64
N PHE A 788 -4.02 7.73 9.18
CA PHE A 788 -4.06 9.17 8.94
C PHE A 788 -5.47 9.74 9.10
N THR A 789 -5.55 11.04 9.31
CA THR A 789 -6.81 11.79 9.28
C THR A 789 -7.18 12.18 7.85
N SER A 790 -8.42 12.58 7.63
CA SER A 790 -8.89 13.09 6.32
C SER A 790 -8.12 14.34 5.84
N THR A 791 -7.48 15.07 6.74
CA THR A 791 -6.62 16.23 6.44
C THR A 791 -5.15 15.89 6.27
N GLY A 792 -4.77 14.61 6.46
CA GLY A 792 -3.42 14.10 6.23
C GLY A 792 -2.51 14.09 7.47
N GLU A 793 -3.04 14.33 8.68
CA GLU A 793 -2.25 14.12 9.90
C GLU A 793 -1.92 12.64 10.06
N LEU A 794 -0.64 12.32 10.20
CA LEU A 794 -0.15 10.94 10.31
C LEU A 794 -0.28 10.42 11.74
N ILE A 795 -0.57 9.14 11.85
CA ILE A 795 -0.74 8.44 13.13
C ILE A 795 0.16 7.22 13.13
N SER A 796 1.10 7.16 14.07
CA SER A 796 1.97 6.01 14.29
C SER A 796 2.24 5.84 15.78
N GLU A 797 1.60 4.86 16.41
CA GLU A 797 1.77 4.62 17.85
C GLU A 797 1.93 3.14 18.16
N ILE A 798 2.80 2.85 19.12
CA ILE A 798 2.96 1.52 19.72
C ILE A 798 2.67 1.68 21.21
N LYS A 799 1.60 1.06 21.69
CA LYS A 799 1.15 1.15 23.07
C LYS A 799 1.12 -0.20 23.73
N THR A 800 1.83 -0.32 24.85
CA THR A 800 1.67 -1.45 25.75
C THR A 800 0.52 -1.15 26.70
N VAL A 801 -0.46 -2.02 26.74
CA VAL A 801 -1.67 -1.87 27.53
C VAL A 801 -1.87 -3.09 28.44
N LYS A 802 -2.29 -2.84 29.68
CA LYS A 802 -2.59 -3.90 30.66
C LYS A 802 -4.08 -4.23 30.59
N VAL A 803 -4.36 -5.51 30.57
CA VAL A 803 -5.74 -6.02 30.65
C VAL A 803 -6.05 -6.32 32.10
N ASP A 804 -6.78 -5.41 32.75
CA ASP A 804 -7.16 -5.61 34.17
C ASP A 804 -8.08 -6.83 34.31
N LYS A 805 -7.66 -7.76 35.16
CA LYS A 805 -8.45 -8.98 35.50
C LYS A 805 -9.61 -8.71 36.43
N ASN A 806 -9.68 -7.54 37.04
CA ASN A 806 -10.63 -7.19 38.11
C ASN A 806 -11.49 -6.00 37.69
N GLN A 807 -12.47 -6.23 36.82
CA GLN A 807 -13.71 -5.41 36.74
C GLN A 807 -14.88 -6.21 36.18
#